data_e98674d5b40c4240f130684b3f1990b1
#
_entry.id   e98674d5b40c4240f130684b3f1990b1
#
_cell.length_a   1.000
_cell.length_b   1.000
_cell.length_c   1.000
_cell.angle_alpha   90.00
_cell.angle_beta   90.00
_cell.angle_gamma   90.00
#
_symmetry.space_group_name_H-M   'P 1'
#
loop_
_entity.id
_entity.type
_entity.pdbx_description
1 polymer ?
#
loop_
_entity_poly.entity_id
_entity_poly.type
_entity_poly.pdbx_seq_one_letter_code
_entity_poly.pdbx_strand_id
1 'polypeptide(L)'
;RSISTVNCSADYSKTHFMPWNIIVPPGFMMFIFELILSLIVGLGITVKLHTLYRMKNDSKNVKGDNKFMEDNELLDHFLAVPMDNITSAEKAGMLIGESNGVYYIEPGTYNTMTVGAPRSGKGECYVLPSLRLMANAKEKPSVIVNDMKGELLELTYKEFARNGYKIVTLNLIDTDRSDCWNPLQLIIDEYLTAKHGNNDLSQTSKLVSSFAHCLTDDTQSEAIWTDSARSLLSALIYYFLDKGYEKNDMSCVNMFSITTFFTEFGIYNTVIEDESGNKKEVNALDELFNALPVGCLARTSYSTSKFSQGDTRSSIYTVLSADLEIFMTDMGVKKLTSKNEINFADLINEDQPCIIYMLVPYEEKSRYVIASMFADQSFLYLAKQARKYPDGKLPRKIEYMYDEFGQMTKLPDLSSKMNASPGANILFNLFLQDYGQLKKYEKEEDGITGGCNIQIYILSLNGNTNKAFSEMIGNETVNYLTFSGSLYGFLDHQGERVDSKALLDTTQLSKLPFGTAIVKKMRCEPIKTNITPYHLLTNKMQRIPIDELPIKSRNIDLSAAMYPYDELWDSLGVIGYQYRLDSLKKTAERAMNDYYMQLGKIDQIKSDGSTVSESMYKAALELEKNAGAAQRQVIEYQQQVQKLNEFRANEARKIFAEAYGTSG
;
A
#
# COMPACT_ATOMS: atom_id res chain seq x y z
N ARG A 1 37.74 -25.78 -76.58
CA ARG A 1 39.17 -25.37 -76.77
C ARG A 1 40.00 -26.42 -76.03
N SER A 2 40.81 -27.12 -76.74
CA SER A 2 41.67 -28.22 -76.37
C SER A 2 42.55 -27.90 -75.16
N ILE A 3 42.35 -28.64 -74.09
CA ILE A 3 43.35 -28.77 -73.04
C ILE A 3 44.39 -29.70 -73.57
N SER A 4 45.52 -29.12 -73.89
CA SER A 4 46.74 -29.92 -74.27
C SER A 4 47.16 -30.69 -73.00
N THR A 5 46.95 -32.00 -73.03
CA THR A 5 47.61 -32.94 -72.13
C THR A 5 49.10 -32.82 -72.30
N VAL A 6 49.74 -32.07 -71.42
CA VAL A 6 51.17 -32.10 -71.26
C VAL A 6 51.52 -33.50 -70.73
N ASN A 7 52.15 -34.29 -71.55
CA ASN A 7 52.65 -35.60 -71.21
C ASN A 7 53.81 -35.44 -70.19
N CYS A 8 53.46 -35.48 -68.91
CA CYS A 8 54.45 -35.51 -67.84
C CYS A 8 55.06 -36.87 -67.54
N SER A 9 55.08 -37.80 -68.53
CA SER A 9 55.56 -39.15 -68.29
C SER A 9 57.07 -39.29 -68.28
N ALA A 10 57.83 -38.25 -68.69
CA ALA A 10 59.29 -38.36 -68.77
C ALA A 10 60.04 -37.86 -67.53
N ASP A 11 59.38 -36.99 -66.69
CA ASP A 11 60.07 -36.41 -65.55
C ASP A 11 59.61 -36.97 -64.13
N TYR A 12 58.68 -37.93 -64.21
CA TYR A 12 58.10 -38.48 -62.97
C TYR A 12 59.11 -39.32 -62.18
N SER A 13 60.04 -39.95 -62.81
CA SER A 13 61.11 -40.76 -62.18
C SER A 13 62.21 -39.92 -61.50
N LYS A 14 62.24 -38.61 -61.81
CA LYS A 14 63.32 -37.74 -61.27
C LYS A 14 62.85 -36.73 -60.26
N THR A 15 61.52 -36.49 -60.18
CA THR A 15 61.01 -35.40 -59.36
C THR A 15 59.90 -35.82 -58.34
N HIS A 16 59.45 -37.09 -58.48
CA HIS A 16 58.42 -37.55 -57.56
C HIS A 16 58.90 -38.29 -56.33
N PHE A 17 58.38 -37.97 -55.24
CA PHE A 17 58.57 -38.55 -53.94
C PHE A 17 57.84 -39.91 -53.87
N MET A 18 58.55 -41.02 -54.20
CA MET A 18 58.00 -42.39 -54.12
C MET A 18 58.81 -43.19 -53.09
N PRO A 19 58.16 -44.15 -52.36
CA PRO A 19 58.90 -44.91 -51.34
C PRO A 19 60.19 -45.58 -51.78
N TRP A 20 60.30 -46.03 -53.03
CA TRP A 20 61.54 -46.60 -53.58
C TRP A 20 62.61 -45.57 -53.90
N ASN A 21 62.26 -44.27 -53.97
CA ASN A 21 63.27 -43.22 -54.15
C ASN A 21 64.04 -42.96 -52.84
N ILE A 22 63.64 -43.57 -51.77
CA ILE A 22 64.37 -43.55 -50.50
C ILE A 22 65.70 -44.21 -50.58
N ILE A 23 65.90 -45.21 -51.53
CA ILE A 23 67.10 -45.94 -51.74
C ILE A 23 68.07 -45.12 -52.62
N VAL A 24 67.62 -44.15 -53.39
CA VAL A 24 68.41 -43.25 -54.22
C VAL A 24 68.73 -41.97 -53.38
N PRO A 25 70.01 -41.66 -53.15
CA PRO A 25 70.44 -40.60 -52.28
C PRO A 25 69.70 -39.25 -52.44
N PRO A 26 69.46 -38.71 -53.65
CA PRO A 26 68.75 -37.46 -53.82
C PRO A 26 67.26 -37.56 -53.46
N GLY A 27 66.55 -38.62 -53.85
CA GLY A 27 65.14 -38.81 -53.54
C GLY A 27 64.87 -39.08 -52.03
N PHE A 28 65.80 -39.80 -51.42
CA PHE A 28 65.73 -40.06 -49.98
C PHE A 28 65.89 -38.76 -49.16
N MET A 29 66.79 -37.90 -49.49
CA MET A 29 66.99 -36.61 -48.82
C MET A 29 65.78 -35.67 -49.05
N MET A 30 65.22 -35.63 -50.23
CA MET A 30 64.00 -34.86 -50.49
C MET A 30 62.80 -35.42 -49.73
N PHE A 31 62.66 -36.75 -49.66
CA PHE A 31 61.56 -37.36 -48.83
C PHE A 31 61.69 -37.00 -47.36
N ILE A 32 62.86 -37.07 -46.76
CA ILE A 32 63.12 -36.71 -45.42
C ILE A 32 62.81 -35.21 -45.20
N PHE A 33 63.20 -34.35 -46.11
CA PHE A 33 62.91 -32.91 -46.03
C PHE A 33 61.42 -32.62 -46.08
N GLU A 34 60.64 -33.22 -46.98
CA GLU A 34 59.22 -33.07 -47.09
C GLU A 34 58.48 -33.64 -45.84
N LEU A 35 58.93 -34.78 -45.31
CA LEU A 35 58.41 -35.37 -44.09
C LEU A 35 58.62 -34.45 -42.87
N ILE A 36 59.84 -33.92 -42.75
CA ILE A 36 60.14 -32.96 -41.65
C ILE A 36 59.30 -31.68 -41.79
N LEU A 37 59.22 -31.17 -43.02
CA LEU A 37 58.42 -29.97 -43.28
C LEU A 37 56.92 -30.19 -42.96
N SER A 38 56.34 -31.33 -43.36
CA SER A 38 54.94 -31.67 -43.07
C SER A 38 54.69 -31.90 -41.56
N LEU A 39 55.67 -32.49 -40.84
CA LEU A 39 55.65 -32.65 -39.39
C LEU A 39 55.72 -31.31 -38.70
N ILE A 40 56.57 -30.38 -39.13
CA ILE A 40 56.70 -29.04 -38.58
C ILE A 40 55.37 -28.25 -38.79
N VAL A 41 54.82 -28.30 -40.02
CA VAL A 41 53.52 -27.65 -40.32
C VAL A 41 52.38 -28.28 -39.53
N GLY A 42 52.32 -29.62 -39.48
CA GLY A 42 51.31 -30.34 -38.70
C GLY A 42 51.41 -30.05 -37.22
N LEU A 43 52.61 -30.02 -36.62
CA LEU A 43 52.84 -29.65 -35.23
C LEU A 43 52.46 -28.19 -34.98
N GLY A 44 52.79 -27.27 -35.87
CA GLY A 44 52.41 -25.86 -35.80
C GLY A 44 50.90 -25.67 -35.81
N ILE A 45 50.20 -26.37 -36.70
CA ILE A 45 48.70 -26.34 -36.73
C ILE A 45 48.12 -26.93 -35.46
N THR A 46 48.62 -28.07 -34.98
CA THR A 46 48.14 -28.73 -33.76
C THR A 46 48.36 -27.86 -32.53
N VAL A 47 49.53 -27.26 -32.39
CA VAL A 47 49.83 -26.34 -31.29
C VAL A 47 48.93 -25.12 -31.36
N LYS A 48 48.73 -24.54 -32.55
CA LYS A 48 47.84 -23.40 -32.75
C LYS A 48 46.37 -23.74 -32.39
N LEU A 49 45.86 -24.87 -32.85
CA LEU A 49 44.52 -25.36 -32.52
C LEU A 49 44.38 -25.66 -31.03
N HIS A 50 45.36 -26.28 -30.41
CA HIS A 50 45.36 -26.57 -28.98
C HIS A 50 45.40 -25.28 -28.14
N THR A 51 46.21 -24.32 -28.54
CA THR A 51 46.29 -23.01 -27.86
C THR A 51 44.97 -22.24 -27.99
N LEU A 52 44.36 -22.21 -29.18
CA LEU A 52 43.06 -21.60 -29.40
C LEU A 52 41.94 -22.28 -28.59
N TYR A 53 41.98 -23.62 -28.56
CA TYR A 53 41.00 -24.39 -27.76
C TYR A 53 41.18 -24.14 -26.25
N ARG A 54 42.41 -24.12 -25.75
CA ARG A 54 42.75 -23.84 -24.37
C ARG A 54 42.37 -22.40 -24.00
N MET A 55 42.68 -21.38 -24.80
CA MET A 55 42.29 -19.99 -24.57
C MET A 55 40.78 -19.83 -24.52
N LYS A 56 40.04 -20.52 -25.41
CA LYS A 56 38.59 -20.48 -25.42
C LYS A 56 37.95 -21.07 -24.13
N ASN A 57 38.60 -22.07 -23.54
CA ASN A 57 38.13 -22.67 -22.27
C ASN A 57 38.60 -21.87 -21.06
N ASP A 58 39.84 -21.35 -21.06
CA ASP A 58 40.38 -20.58 -19.93
C ASP A 58 39.77 -19.18 -19.83
N SER A 59 39.17 -18.64 -20.89
CA SER A 59 38.51 -17.32 -20.92
C SER A 59 37.04 -17.34 -20.51
N LYS A 60 36.46 -18.53 -20.29
CA LYS A 60 35.11 -18.64 -19.77
C LYS A 60 35.06 -18.13 -18.33
N ASN A 61 34.09 -17.30 -18.04
CA ASN A 61 33.75 -16.83 -16.67
C ASN A 61 34.82 -15.91 -16.03
N VAL A 62 35.77 -15.34 -16.81
CA VAL A 62 36.81 -14.46 -16.26
C VAL A 62 36.30 -13.10 -15.81
N LYS A 63 35.26 -12.57 -16.46
CA LYS A 63 34.70 -11.23 -16.21
C LYS A 63 33.20 -11.19 -15.93
N GLY A 64 32.54 -12.33 -15.78
CA GLY A 64 31.12 -12.51 -15.48
C GLY A 64 30.66 -13.90 -15.90
N ASP A 65 29.79 -14.50 -15.13
CA ASP A 65 29.32 -15.88 -15.29
C ASP A 65 27.83 -16.02 -15.50
N ASN A 66 27.11 -14.89 -15.51
CA ASN A 66 25.67 -14.93 -15.60
C ASN A 66 25.21 -15.35 -16.99
N LYS A 67 24.26 -16.26 -17.01
CA LYS A 67 23.54 -16.72 -18.21
C LYS A 67 22.05 -16.70 -17.93
N PHE A 68 21.23 -16.78 -18.96
CA PHE A 68 19.82 -17.05 -18.73
C PHE A 68 19.62 -18.53 -18.40
N MET A 69 18.69 -18.79 -17.45
CA MET A 69 18.24 -20.13 -17.11
C MET A 69 17.59 -20.79 -18.33
N GLU A 70 17.90 -22.05 -18.58
CA GLU A 70 17.26 -22.83 -19.64
C GLU A 70 15.89 -23.40 -19.16
N ASP A 71 14.99 -23.68 -20.11
CA ASP A 71 13.63 -24.17 -19.81
C ASP A 71 13.61 -25.48 -19.00
N ASN A 72 14.59 -26.35 -19.19
CA ASN A 72 14.74 -27.60 -18.43
C ASN A 72 15.13 -27.37 -16.98
N GLU A 73 15.82 -26.26 -16.66
CA GLU A 73 16.24 -25.89 -15.30
C GLU A 73 15.05 -25.27 -14.50
N LEU A 74 13.99 -24.80 -15.19
CA LEU A 74 12.82 -24.17 -14.53
C LEU A 74 12.11 -25.13 -13.57
N LEU A 75 12.03 -26.42 -13.91
CA LEU A 75 11.37 -27.44 -13.08
C LEU A 75 12.07 -27.69 -11.74
N ASP A 76 13.37 -27.41 -11.67
CA ASP A 76 14.14 -27.58 -10.42
C ASP A 76 13.86 -26.46 -9.41
N HIS A 77 13.32 -25.33 -9.87
CA HIS A 77 13.17 -24.12 -9.08
C HIS A 77 11.72 -23.65 -8.90
N PHE A 78 10.79 -24.11 -9.73
CA PHE A 78 9.40 -23.62 -9.78
C PHE A 78 8.42 -24.77 -9.96
N LEU A 79 7.20 -24.56 -9.48
CA LEU A 79 6.10 -25.50 -9.68
C LEU A 79 5.49 -25.30 -11.08
N ALA A 80 5.44 -26.37 -11.85
CA ALA A 80 4.85 -26.39 -13.18
C ALA A 80 3.33 -26.63 -13.09
N VAL A 81 2.53 -25.79 -13.75
CA VAL A 81 1.09 -25.88 -13.81
C VAL A 81 0.63 -25.80 -15.26
N PRO A 82 0.03 -26.86 -15.82
CA PRO A 82 -0.49 -26.84 -17.19
C PRO A 82 -1.55 -25.74 -17.37
N MET A 83 -1.43 -24.94 -18.43
CA MET A 83 -2.34 -23.81 -18.71
C MET A 83 -3.78 -24.27 -19.05
N ASP A 84 -3.94 -25.47 -19.57
CA ASP A 84 -5.24 -26.09 -19.87
C ASP A 84 -5.87 -26.73 -18.62
N ASN A 85 -5.09 -27.02 -17.58
CA ASN A 85 -5.55 -27.61 -16.33
C ASN A 85 -4.97 -26.93 -15.09
N ILE A 86 -5.27 -25.65 -14.89
CA ILE A 86 -4.79 -24.85 -13.75
C ILE A 86 -5.24 -25.39 -12.39
N THR A 87 -6.36 -26.16 -12.34
CA THR A 87 -6.87 -26.79 -11.11
C THR A 87 -6.00 -27.93 -10.61
N SER A 88 -5.03 -28.38 -11.41
CA SER A 88 -4.05 -29.38 -10.99
C SER A 88 -3.01 -28.83 -10.01
N ALA A 89 -2.89 -27.51 -9.87
CA ALA A 89 -1.94 -26.88 -8.98
C ALA A 89 -2.20 -27.27 -7.51
N GLU A 90 -1.24 -27.95 -6.87
CA GLU A 90 -1.34 -28.27 -5.42
C GLU A 90 -1.28 -26.98 -4.59
N LYS A 91 -0.32 -26.09 -4.91
CA LYS A 91 -0.06 -24.84 -4.19
C LYS A 91 -0.24 -23.65 -5.08
N ALA A 92 -0.70 -22.56 -4.48
CA ALA A 92 -0.74 -21.27 -5.12
C ALA A 92 0.59 -20.53 -5.00
N GLY A 93 0.86 -19.64 -5.96
CA GLY A 93 2.01 -18.76 -5.93
C GLY A 93 1.97 -17.72 -7.04
N MET A 94 2.91 -16.79 -7.00
CA MET A 94 3.09 -15.78 -8.03
C MET A 94 3.56 -16.43 -9.34
N LEU A 95 2.98 -16.02 -10.47
CA LEU A 95 3.44 -16.43 -11.79
C LEU A 95 4.86 -15.90 -12.04
N ILE A 96 5.75 -16.78 -12.45
CA ILE A 96 7.14 -16.46 -12.77
C ILE A 96 7.38 -16.44 -14.28
N GLY A 97 6.86 -17.44 -14.98
CA GLY A 97 7.07 -17.57 -16.40
C GLY A 97 6.13 -18.55 -17.07
N GLU A 98 6.26 -18.64 -18.39
CA GLU A 98 5.50 -19.55 -19.23
C GLU A 98 6.45 -20.18 -20.26
N SER A 99 6.34 -21.49 -20.46
CA SER A 99 7.00 -22.20 -21.55
C SER A 99 6.17 -23.42 -21.96
N ASN A 100 6.01 -23.64 -23.27
CA ASN A 100 5.38 -24.84 -23.85
C ASN A 100 3.98 -25.15 -23.30
N GLY A 101 3.15 -24.11 -23.02
CA GLY A 101 1.79 -24.30 -22.49
C GLY A 101 1.75 -24.63 -20.99
N VAL A 102 2.82 -24.35 -20.26
CA VAL A 102 2.98 -24.57 -18.83
C VAL A 102 3.31 -23.24 -18.15
N TYR A 103 2.57 -22.91 -17.09
CA TYR A 103 2.93 -21.85 -16.16
C TYR A 103 3.94 -22.37 -15.14
N TYR A 104 4.95 -21.57 -14.85
CA TYR A 104 5.88 -21.78 -13.74
C TYR A 104 5.57 -20.79 -12.64
N ILE A 105 5.22 -21.29 -11.45
CA ILE A 105 4.83 -20.46 -10.30
C ILE A 105 5.79 -20.65 -9.14
N GLU A 106 5.89 -19.64 -8.29
CA GLU A 106 6.64 -19.70 -7.03
C GLU A 106 5.70 -20.08 -5.87
N PRO A 107 5.71 -21.32 -5.39
CA PRO A 107 4.84 -21.76 -4.33
C PRO A 107 5.39 -21.46 -2.93
N GLY A 108 6.62 -21.01 -2.84
CA GLY A 108 7.34 -20.79 -1.58
C GLY A 108 6.94 -19.49 -0.87
N THR A 109 7.82 -19.07 0.01
CA THR A 109 7.62 -17.89 0.87
C THR A 109 8.55 -16.76 0.47
N TYR A 110 8.36 -16.22 -0.73
CA TYR A 110 9.14 -15.11 -1.27
C TYR A 110 8.26 -13.92 -1.62
N ASN A 111 8.63 -12.74 -1.15
CA ASN A 111 8.03 -11.51 -1.63
C ASN A 111 8.49 -11.22 -3.06
N THR A 112 7.62 -10.64 -3.86
CA THR A 112 7.91 -10.30 -5.25
C THR A 112 7.78 -8.80 -5.52
N MET A 113 8.58 -8.30 -6.44
CA MET A 113 8.47 -6.94 -6.96
C MET A 113 8.44 -6.98 -8.49
N THR A 114 7.37 -6.48 -9.07
CA THR A 114 7.19 -6.41 -10.52
C THR A 114 7.28 -4.96 -10.99
N VAL A 115 8.23 -4.68 -11.88
CA VAL A 115 8.44 -3.36 -12.46
C VAL A 115 7.94 -3.33 -13.89
N GLY A 116 6.99 -2.44 -14.17
CA GLY A 116 6.45 -2.27 -15.51
C GLY A 116 5.79 -0.90 -15.69
N ALA A 117 6.18 -0.18 -16.73
CA ALA A 117 5.57 1.09 -17.11
C ALA A 117 4.05 0.95 -17.37
N PRO A 118 3.29 2.04 -17.38
CA PRO A 118 1.89 2.00 -17.82
C PRO A 118 1.76 1.34 -19.20
N ARG A 119 0.78 0.45 -19.36
CA ARG A 119 0.53 -0.33 -20.59
C ARG A 119 1.63 -1.34 -20.97
N SER A 120 2.54 -1.65 -20.06
CA SER A 120 3.57 -2.70 -20.29
C SER A 120 3.02 -4.13 -20.20
N GLY A 121 1.80 -4.31 -19.73
CA GLY A 121 1.17 -5.63 -19.56
C GLY A 121 1.20 -6.19 -18.14
N LYS A 122 1.53 -5.40 -17.08
CA LYS A 122 1.53 -5.87 -15.67
C LYS A 122 0.25 -6.64 -15.31
N GLY A 123 -0.93 -6.01 -15.51
CA GLY A 123 -2.23 -6.60 -15.20
C GLY A 123 -2.50 -7.87 -16.02
N GLU A 124 -2.26 -7.79 -17.33
CA GLU A 124 -2.55 -8.85 -18.30
C GLU A 124 -1.64 -10.07 -18.20
N CYS A 125 -0.34 -9.84 -17.92
CA CYS A 125 0.66 -10.92 -17.93
C CYS A 125 0.93 -11.48 -16.53
N TYR A 126 0.75 -10.69 -15.45
CA TYR A 126 1.14 -11.13 -14.11
C TYR A 126 -0.02 -11.09 -13.10
N VAL A 127 -0.73 -9.97 -12.94
CA VAL A 127 -1.74 -9.84 -11.88
C VAL A 127 -2.91 -10.81 -12.12
N LEU A 128 -3.56 -10.74 -13.27
CA LEU A 128 -4.74 -11.58 -13.59
C LEU A 128 -4.41 -13.07 -13.64
N PRO A 129 -3.33 -13.52 -14.32
CA PRO A 129 -2.94 -14.93 -14.31
C PRO A 129 -2.59 -15.44 -12.91
N SER A 130 -1.90 -14.65 -12.08
CA SER A 130 -1.56 -15.04 -10.71
C SER A 130 -2.81 -15.15 -9.83
N LEU A 131 -3.74 -14.18 -9.88
CA LEU A 131 -5.02 -14.27 -9.17
C LEU A 131 -5.83 -15.49 -9.58
N ARG A 132 -5.85 -15.80 -10.88
CA ARG A 132 -6.52 -16.99 -11.40
C ARG A 132 -5.89 -18.29 -10.87
N LEU A 133 -4.57 -18.37 -10.84
CA LEU A 133 -3.83 -19.50 -10.26
C LEU A 133 -4.12 -19.66 -8.78
N MET A 134 -4.13 -18.54 -8.01
CA MET A 134 -4.46 -18.52 -6.58
C MET A 134 -5.88 -18.99 -6.31
N ALA A 135 -6.86 -18.56 -7.12
CA ALA A 135 -8.24 -18.96 -6.98
C ALA A 135 -8.46 -20.48 -7.19
N ASN A 136 -7.70 -21.10 -8.10
CA ASN A 136 -7.91 -22.46 -8.56
C ASN A 136 -6.99 -23.50 -7.90
N ALA A 137 -5.96 -23.11 -7.17
CA ALA A 137 -5.08 -24.03 -6.47
C ALA A 137 -5.86 -24.86 -5.41
N LYS A 138 -5.35 -26.04 -5.08
CA LYS A 138 -5.93 -26.89 -4.02
C LYS A 138 -5.68 -26.26 -2.64
N GLU A 139 -4.44 -25.88 -2.35
CA GLU A 139 -4.10 -25.07 -1.17
C GLU A 139 -4.36 -23.59 -1.50
N LYS A 140 -5.56 -23.11 -1.19
CA LYS A 140 -6.00 -21.75 -1.51
C LYS A 140 -5.47 -20.74 -0.50
N PRO A 141 -4.73 -19.70 -0.91
CA PRO A 141 -4.36 -18.59 -0.04
C PRO A 141 -5.56 -17.69 0.23
N SER A 142 -5.51 -16.89 1.28
CA SER A 142 -6.33 -15.67 1.33
C SER A 142 -5.57 -14.53 0.67
N VAL A 143 -6.31 -13.61 0.05
CA VAL A 143 -5.71 -12.57 -0.80
C VAL A 143 -6.24 -11.20 -0.41
N ILE A 144 -5.36 -10.20 -0.36
CA ILE A 144 -5.74 -8.78 -0.23
C ILE A 144 -5.25 -8.07 -1.49
N VAL A 145 -6.18 -7.54 -2.27
CA VAL A 145 -5.91 -6.93 -3.57
C VAL A 145 -6.13 -5.41 -3.49
N ASN A 146 -5.14 -4.62 -3.88
CA ASN A 146 -5.34 -3.21 -4.18
C ASN A 146 -5.75 -3.05 -5.65
N ASP A 147 -6.96 -2.57 -5.89
CA ASP A 147 -7.57 -2.43 -7.22
C ASP A 147 -7.98 -0.97 -7.46
N MET A 148 -7.17 -0.23 -8.23
CA MET A 148 -7.35 1.20 -8.45
C MET A 148 -8.56 1.57 -9.32
N LYS A 149 -9.16 0.62 -10.01
CA LYS A 149 -10.23 0.87 -10.98
C LYS A 149 -11.44 -0.03 -10.83
N GLY A 150 -11.37 -1.03 -9.97
CA GLY A 150 -12.37 -2.07 -9.86
C GLY A 150 -12.29 -3.14 -10.97
N GLU A 151 -11.32 -3.03 -11.90
CA GLU A 151 -11.16 -3.98 -13.02
C GLU A 151 -10.82 -5.39 -12.55
N LEU A 152 -9.98 -5.52 -11.51
CA LEU A 152 -9.59 -6.82 -10.97
C LEU A 152 -10.78 -7.50 -10.30
N LEU A 153 -11.59 -6.75 -9.54
CA LEU A 153 -12.82 -7.25 -8.94
C LEU A 153 -13.79 -7.75 -10.02
N GLU A 154 -14.07 -6.94 -11.05
CA GLU A 154 -14.98 -7.30 -12.13
C GLU A 154 -14.56 -8.58 -12.86
N LEU A 155 -13.26 -8.73 -13.12
CA LEU A 155 -12.72 -9.85 -13.89
C LEU A 155 -12.59 -11.13 -13.06
N THR A 156 -12.37 -11.03 -11.75
CA THR A 156 -12.03 -12.20 -10.93
C THR A 156 -13.14 -12.63 -9.97
N TYR A 157 -14.17 -11.80 -9.74
CA TYR A 157 -15.25 -12.07 -8.79
C TYR A 157 -15.87 -13.47 -8.93
N LYS A 158 -16.34 -13.81 -10.14
CA LYS A 158 -16.98 -15.12 -10.39
C LYS A 158 -16.04 -16.29 -10.16
N GLU A 159 -14.77 -16.11 -10.49
CA GLU A 159 -13.78 -17.16 -10.33
C GLU A 159 -13.54 -17.46 -8.84
N PHE A 160 -13.34 -16.42 -8.01
CA PHE A 160 -13.20 -16.58 -6.58
C PHE A 160 -14.49 -17.10 -5.92
N ALA A 161 -15.67 -16.58 -6.31
CA ALA A 161 -16.95 -17.04 -5.80
C ALA A 161 -17.19 -18.54 -6.10
N ARG A 162 -16.91 -18.98 -7.34
CA ARG A 162 -17.04 -20.40 -7.76
C ARG A 162 -16.11 -21.30 -6.95
N ASN A 163 -14.95 -20.81 -6.57
CA ASN A 163 -13.95 -21.53 -5.80
C ASN A 163 -14.16 -21.45 -4.28
N GLY A 164 -15.31 -20.93 -3.82
CA GLY A 164 -15.73 -20.94 -2.42
C GLY A 164 -15.09 -19.88 -1.53
N TYR A 165 -14.49 -18.83 -2.11
CA TYR A 165 -13.95 -17.72 -1.34
C TYR A 165 -15.05 -16.88 -0.71
N LYS A 166 -14.84 -16.43 0.52
CA LYS A 166 -15.53 -15.25 1.07
C LYS A 166 -14.98 -14.02 0.38
N ILE A 167 -15.87 -13.25 -0.26
CA ILE A 167 -15.49 -12.03 -0.97
C ILE A 167 -15.90 -10.83 -0.12
N VAL A 168 -14.95 -9.96 0.17
CA VAL A 168 -15.10 -8.75 0.96
C VAL A 168 -14.62 -7.56 0.12
N THR A 169 -15.32 -6.43 0.20
CA THR A 169 -14.97 -5.24 -0.57
C THR A 169 -14.85 -4.01 0.34
N LEU A 170 -13.66 -3.42 0.41
CA LEU A 170 -13.45 -2.06 0.89
C LEU A 170 -13.51 -1.14 -0.33
N ASN A 171 -14.70 -0.63 -0.64
CA ASN A 171 -14.94 0.14 -1.86
C ASN A 171 -14.88 1.64 -1.56
N LEU A 172 -13.73 2.26 -1.87
CA LEU A 172 -13.53 3.70 -1.73
C LEU A 172 -13.92 4.47 -3.01
N ILE A 173 -14.30 3.76 -4.10
CA ILE A 173 -14.85 4.38 -5.32
C ILE A 173 -16.32 4.68 -5.10
N ASP A 174 -17.10 3.67 -4.70
CA ASP A 174 -18.52 3.77 -4.37
C ASP A 174 -18.73 3.27 -2.93
N THR A 175 -18.67 4.18 -1.98
CA THR A 175 -18.70 3.86 -0.54
C THR A 175 -20.06 3.30 -0.09
N ASP A 176 -21.15 3.58 -0.81
CA ASP A 176 -22.45 2.99 -0.50
C ASP A 176 -22.52 1.50 -0.84
N ARG A 177 -21.60 1.01 -1.67
CA ARG A 177 -21.44 -0.41 -2.04
C ARG A 177 -20.21 -1.06 -1.38
N SER A 178 -19.79 -0.58 -0.24
CA SER A 178 -18.66 -1.12 0.51
C SER A 178 -19.13 -1.92 1.72
N ASP A 179 -18.36 -2.93 2.12
CA ASP A 179 -18.38 -3.41 3.49
C ASP A 179 -17.78 -2.35 4.40
N CYS A 180 -18.40 -2.11 5.54
CA CYS A 180 -17.94 -1.08 6.48
C CYS A 180 -16.71 -1.55 7.25
N TRP A 181 -15.81 -0.62 7.45
CA TRP A 181 -14.60 -0.86 8.23
C TRP A 181 -14.31 0.33 9.15
N ASN A 182 -14.41 0.12 10.46
CA ASN A 182 -13.99 1.09 11.45
C ASN A 182 -12.46 1.01 11.63
N PRO A 183 -11.68 2.05 11.28
CA PRO A 183 -10.23 2.04 11.44
C PRO A 183 -9.76 1.90 12.89
N LEU A 184 -10.63 2.10 13.86
CA LEU A 184 -10.34 1.93 15.28
C LEU A 184 -10.69 0.53 15.80
N GLN A 185 -11.31 -0.36 14.97
CA GLN A 185 -11.79 -1.66 15.47
C GLN A 185 -10.69 -2.52 16.08
N LEU A 186 -9.54 -2.63 15.42
CA LEU A 186 -8.42 -3.40 15.95
C LEU A 186 -7.91 -2.83 17.28
N ILE A 187 -7.94 -1.52 17.44
CA ILE A 187 -7.57 -0.83 18.68
C ILE A 187 -8.60 -1.12 19.77
N ILE A 188 -9.89 -1.08 19.43
CA ILE A 188 -11.02 -1.39 20.33
C ILE A 188 -10.90 -2.81 20.86
N ASP A 189 -10.72 -3.79 19.96
CA ASP A 189 -10.63 -5.21 20.33
C ASP A 189 -9.45 -5.47 21.27
N GLU A 190 -8.30 -4.83 21.01
CA GLU A 190 -7.12 -4.94 21.86
C GLU A 190 -7.31 -4.25 23.21
N TYR A 191 -7.93 -3.08 23.22
CA TYR A 191 -8.26 -2.35 24.44
C TYR A 191 -9.22 -3.16 25.35
N LEU A 192 -10.28 -3.73 24.77
CA LEU A 192 -11.21 -4.59 25.51
C LEU A 192 -10.53 -5.86 26.05
N THR A 193 -9.66 -6.47 25.24
CA THR A 193 -8.86 -7.62 25.67
C THR A 193 -7.99 -7.28 26.88
N ALA A 194 -7.34 -6.10 26.86
CA ALA A 194 -6.51 -5.64 27.96
C ALA A 194 -7.36 -5.32 29.22
N LYS A 195 -8.50 -4.67 29.07
CA LYS A 195 -9.41 -4.31 30.17
C LYS A 195 -10.03 -5.54 30.85
N HIS A 196 -10.38 -6.57 30.08
CA HIS A 196 -10.90 -7.84 30.63
C HIS A 196 -9.79 -8.75 31.19
N GLY A 197 -8.52 -8.47 30.88
CA GLY A 197 -7.36 -9.20 31.34
C GLY A 197 -6.63 -8.51 32.51
N ASN A 198 -5.36 -8.25 32.30
CA ASN A 198 -4.44 -7.65 33.29
C ASN A 198 -4.36 -6.11 33.23
N ASN A 199 -5.19 -5.46 32.44
CA ASN A 199 -5.17 -4.02 32.17
C ASN A 199 -3.83 -3.50 31.58
N ASP A 200 -3.09 -4.36 30.88
CA ASP A 200 -1.87 -3.96 30.16
C ASP A 200 -2.23 -3.36 28.79
N LEU A 201 -2.20 -2.05 28.70
CA LEU A 201 -2.52 -1.28 27.49
C LEU A 201 -1.32 -1.13 26.53
N SER A 202 -0.21 -1.85 26.74
CA SER A 202 1.00 -1.68 25.93
C SER A 202 0.78 -2.01 24.44
N GLN A 203 -0.03 -3.02 24.12
CA GLN A 203 -0.36 -3.34 22.73
C GLN A 203 -1.35 -2.34 22.14
N THR A 204 -2.35 -1.91 22.91
CA THR A 204 -3.26 -0.82 22.51
C THR A 204 -2.47 0.43 22.14
N SER A 205 -1.48 0.81 22.97
CA SER A 205 -0.64 1.98 22.73
C SER A 205 0.18 1.88 21.44
N LYS A 206 0.70 0.70 21.11
CA LYS A 206 1.40 0.46 19.84
C LYS A 206 0.47 0.63 18.63
N LEU A 207 -0.77 0.11 18.71
CA LEU A 207 -1.74 0.25 17.64
C LEU A 207 -2.21 1.69 17.46
N VAL A 208 -2.46 2.42 18.55
CA VAL A 208 -2.78 3.84 18.50
C VAL A 208 -1.65 4.64 17.85
N SER A 209 -0.41 4.37 18.23
CA SER A 209 0.77 5.02 17.65
C SER A 209 0.90 4.70 16.14
N SER A 210 0.78 3.42 15.75
CA SER A 210 0.82 3.03 14.32
C SER A 210 -0.28 3.71 13.52
N PHE A 211 -1.50 3.75 14.06
CA PHE A 211 -2.63 4.44 13.44
C PHE A 211 -2.34 5.93 13.23
N ALA A 212 -1.85 6.62 14.27
CA ALA A 212 -1.52 8.04 14.18
C ALA A 212 -0.43 8.30 13.13
N HIS A 213 0.63 7.48 13.08
CA HIS A 213 1.68 7.57 12.07
C HIS A 213 1.20 7.28 10.65
N CYS A 214 0.23 6.39 10.47
CA CYS A 214 -0.33 6.09 9.15
C CYS A 214 -1.21 7.23 8.61
N LEU A 215 -1.88 7.95 9.51
CA LEU A 215 -2.78 9.04 9.14
C LEU A 215 -2.05 10.35 8.86
N THR A 216 -0.96 10.63 9.56
CA THR A 216 -0.22 11.92 9.47
C THR A 216 0.93 11.84 8.47
N ASP A 217 1.07 12.85 7.61
CA ASP A 217 2.15 12.92 6.62
C ASP A 217 3.33 13.73 7.16
N ASP A 218 4.53 13.12 7.22
CA ASP A 218 5.78 13.76 7.67
C ASP A 218 6.33 14.80 6.68
N THR A 219 5.77 14.88 5.46
CA THR A 219 6.38 15.67 4.38
C THR A 219 5.89 17.13 4.33
N GLN A 220 4.78 17.45 5.00
CA GLN A 220 4.09 18.75 4.84
C GLN A 220 4.33 19.76 5.95
N SER A 221 4.85 19.34 7.13
CA SER A 221 5.03 20.21 8.29
C SER A 221 6.36 19.96 9.01
N GLU A 222 6.77 20.89 9.87
CA GLU A 222 7.91 20.65 10.77
C GLU A 222 7.57 19.47 11.71
N ALA A 223 8.54 18.59 11.95
CA ALA A 223 8.36 17.37 12.74
C ALA A 223 7.71 17.60 14.11
N ILE A 224 7.99 18.73 14.74
CA ILE A 224 7.43 19.06 16.08
C ILE A 224 5.91 19.24 16.03
N TRP A 225 5.35 19.79 14.94
CA TRP A 225 3.91 20.00 14.79
C TRP A 225 3.21 18.67 14.52
N THR A 226 3.80 17.83 13.65
CA THR A 226 3.28 16.51 13.32
C THR A 226 3.28 15.59 14.54
N ASP A 227 4.36 15.55 15.32
CA ASP A 227 4.44 14.74 16.55
C ASP A 227 3.45 15.21 17.62
N SER A 228 3.24 16.52 17.73
CA SER A 228 2.26 17.08 18.66
C SER A 228 0.81 16.77 18.20
N ALA A 229 0.54 16.81 16.91
CA ALA A 229 -0.75 16.41 16.33
C ALA A 229 -1.04 14.91 16.55
N ARG A 230 -0.02 14.04 16.40
CA ARG A 230 -0.11 12.61 16.74
C ARG A 230 -0.45 12.37 18.19
N SER A 231 0.20 13.12 19.09
CA SER A 231 -0.09 13.02 20.52
C SER A 231 -1.52 13.47 20.85
N LEU A 232 -2.01 14.52 20.21
CA LEU A 232 -3.39 14.99 20.36
C LEU A 232 -4.39 13.96 19.83
N LEU A 233 -4.16 13.41 18.62
CA LEU A 233 -5.00 12.35 18.08
C LEU A 233 -5.02 11.12 19.00
N SER A 234 -3.87 10.71 19.51
CA SER A 234 -3.78 9.60 20.45
C SER A 234 -4.59 9.87 21.73
N ALA A 235 -4.53 11.09 22.25
CA ALA A 235 -5.31 11.51 23.41
C ALA A 235 -6.82 11.39 23.15
N LEU A 236 -7.28 11.86 21.99
CA LEU A 236 -8.67 11.75 21.57
C LEU A 236 -9.14 10.29 21.48
N ILE A 237 -8.32 9.42 20.86
CA ILE A 237 -8.62 7.98 20.75
C ILE A 237 -8.74 7.34 22.14
N TYR A 238 -7.77 7.54 23.03
CA TYR A 238 -7.82 6.99 24.39
C TYR A 238 -9.05 7.51 25.16
N TYR A 239 -9.38 8.78 25.00
CA TYR A 239 -10.56 9.36 25.63
C TYR A 239 -11.85 8.63 25.22
N PHE A 240 -12.03 8.38 23.93
CA PHE A 240 -13.21 7.68 23.41
C PHE A 240 -13.22 6.18 23.78
N LEU A 241 -12.06 5.54 23.84
CA LEU A 241 -11.95 4.16 24.33
C LEU A 241 -12.40 4.05 25.81
N ASP A 242 -11.94 4.97 26.65
CA ASP A 242 -12.34 5.00 28.06
C ASP A 242 -13.85 5.29 28.19
N LYS A 243 -14.39 6.25 27.42
CA LYS A 243 -15.83 6.61 27.44
C LYS A 243 -16.72 5.49 26.89
N GLY A 244 -16.31 4.82 25.82
CA GLY A 244 -17.03 3.66 25.29
C GLY A 244 -17.04 2.50 26.29
N TYR A 245 -15.94 2.26 26.97
CA TYR A 245 -15.84 1.24 28.01
C TYR A 245 -16.72 1.57 29.23
N GLU A 246 -16.70 2.82 29.72
CA GLU A 246 -17.55 3.30 30.81
C GLU A 246 -19.06 3.11 30.53
N LYS A 247 -19.46 3.35 29.27
CA LYS A 247 -20.85 3.17 28.81
C LYS A 247 -21.19 1.72 28.41
N ASN A 248 -20.21 0.83 28.38
CA ASN A 248 -20.33 -0.52 27.84
C ASN A 248 -20.87 -0.53 26.39
N ASP A 249 -20.52 0.48 25.60
CA ASP A 249 -20.91 0.66 24.20
C ASP A 249 -19.74 1.22 23.39
N MET A 250 -19.11 0.36 22.58
CA MET A 250 -18.01 0.73 21.69
C MET A 250 -18.48 1.16 20.28
N SER A 251 -19.76 1.15 19.99
CA SER A 251 -20.28 1.50 18.66
C SER A 251 -20.02 2.97 18.30
N CYS A 252 -19.94 3.84 19.31
CA CYS A 252 -19.63 5.25 19.16
C CYS A 252 -18.12 5.56 19.08
N VAL A 253 -17.24 4.56 19.26
CA VAL A 253 -15.79 4.73 19.14
C VAL A 253 -15.40 4.58 17.67
N ASN A 254 -15.51 5.66 16.93
CA ASN A 254 -15.22 5.74 15.50
C ASN A 254 -14.70 7.13 15.14
N MET A 255 -14.12 7.26 13.92
CA MET A 255 -13.51 8.52 13.50
C MET A 255 -14.53 9.65 13.34
N PHE A 256 -15.78 9.36 13.00
CA PHE A 256 -16.83 10.36 12.91
C PHE A 256 -17.11 11.03 14.29
N SER A 257 -17.25 10.22 15.35
CA SER A 257 -17.38 10.76 16.71
C SER A 257 -16.14 11.57 17.11
N ILE A 258 -14.93 11.03 16.93
CA ILE A 258 -13.69 11.71 17.34
C ILE A 258 -13.52 13.05 16.61
N THR A 259 -13.76 13.09 15.31
CA THR A 259 -13.60 14.34 14.54
C THR A 259 -14.65 15.38 14.88
N THR A 260 -15.90 14.97 15.10
CA THR A 260 -16.96 15.86 15.55
C THR A 260 -16.63 16.43 16.94
N PHE A 261 -16.18 15.58 17.87
CA PHE A 261 -15.74 16.03 19.20
C PHE A 261 -14.60 17.04 19.12
N PHE A 262 -13.57 16.74 18.32
CA PHE A 262 -12.43 17.63 18.17
C PHE A 262 -12.84 19.00 17.61
N THR A 263 -13.73 19.02 16.62
CA THR A 263 -14.23 20.29 16.04
C THR A 263 -15.11 21.07 16.98
N GLU A 264 -16.02 20.42 17.73
CA GLU A 264 -16.93 21.11 18.63
C GLU A 264 -16.23 21.62 19.90
N PHE A 265 -15.48 20.75 20.57
CA PHE A 265 -14.85 21.07 21.86
C PHE A 265 -13.50 21.77 21.70
N GLY A 266 -12.73 21.45 20.64
CA GLY A 266 -11.42 22.04 20.38
C GLY A 266 -11.50 23.52 20.00
N ILE A 267 -12.54 23.91 19.26
CA ILE A 267 -12.74 25.29 18.80
C ILE A 267 -13.42 26.16 19.86
N TYR A 268 -14.20 25.55 20.77
CA TYR A 268 -15.01 26.32 21.71
C TYR A 268 -14.17 26.89 22.85
N ASN A 269 -14.02 28.22 22.80
CA ASN A 269 -13.44 29.03 23.86
C ASN A 269 -14.52 29.92 24.51
N THR A 270 -14.48 30.08 25.82
CA THR A 270 -15.35 30.96 26.54
C THR A 270 -14.58 31.65 27.67
N VAL A 271 -15.14 32.75 28.16
CA VAL A 271 -14.59 33.48 29.30
C VAL A 271 -15.42 33.16 30.53
N ILE A 272 -14.78 32.59 31.55
CA ILE A 272 -15.40 32.36 32.86
C ILE A 272 -14.84 33.35 33.89
N GLU A 273 -15.67 33.79 34.83
CA GLU A 273 -15.25 34.56 36.00
C GLU A 273 -14.92 33.59 37.15
N ASP A 274 -13.73 33.76 37.75
CA ASP A 274 -13.39 33.03 38.99
C ASP A 274 -14.08 33.62 40.20
N GLU A 275 -13.99 32.96 41.36
CA GLU A 275 -14.59 33.40 42.60
C GLU A 275 -14.08 34.81 43.07
N SER A 276 -12.97 35.26 42.52
CA SER A 276 -12.35 36.56 42.77
C SER A 276 -12.75 37.64 41.76
N GLY A 277 -13.63 37.32 40.79
CA GLY A 277 -14.07 38.23 39.74
C GLY A 277 -13.05 38.39 38.57
N ASN A 278 -11.97 37.59 38.51
CA ASN A 278 -11.04 37.64 37.42
C ASN A 278 -11.60 36.83 36.20
N LYS A 279 -11.49 37.44 35.02
CA LYS A 279 -11.89 36.81 33.79
C LYS A 279 -10.77 35.93 33.24
N LYS A 280 -11.06 34.65 33.04
CA LYS A 280 -10.14 33.67 32.47
C LYS A 280 -10.76 33.08 31.22
N GLU A 281 -10.02 33.13 30.11
CA GLU A 281 -10.38 32.38 28.90
C GLU A 281 -10.05 30.91 29.11
N VAL A 282 -11.04 30.05 28.80
CA VAL A 282 -10.93 28.60 28.93
C VAL A 282 -11.42 27.92 27.67
N ASN A 283 -10.76 26.83 27.31
CA ASN A 283 -11.15 25.98 26.19
C ASN A 283 -11.85 24.73 26.72
N ALA A 284 -12.95 24.32 26.09
CA ALA A 284 -13.75 23.19 26.52
C ALA A 284 -12.96 21.86 26.52
N LEU A 285 -12.12 21.65 25.52
CA LEU A 285 -11.29 20.45 25.40
C LEU A 285 -10.26 20.39 26.54
N ASP A 286 -9.60 21.53 26.86
CA ASP A 286 -8.67 21.61 27.98
C ASP A 286 -9.31 21.19 29.31
N GLU A 287 -10.51 21.68 29.57
CA GLU A 287 -11.18 21.39 30.84
C GLU A 287 -11.60 19.92 30.95
N LEU A 288 -12.07 19.30 29.84
CA LEU A 288 -12.35 17.86 29.83
C LEU A 288 -11.12 17.01 30.13
N PHE A 289 -9.98 17.30 29.47
CA PHE A 289 -8.75 16.53 29.70
C PHE A 289 -8.10 16.83 31.06
N ASN A 290 -8.27 18.05 31.59
CA ASN A 290 -7.81 18.39 32.94
C ASN A 290 -8.58 17.64 34.03
N ALA A 291 -9.85 17.38 33.82
CA ALA A 291 -10.70 16.64 34.75
C ALA A 291 -10.37 15.14 34.82
N LEU A 292 -9.65 14.59 33.83
CA LEU A 292 -9.26 13.18 33.82
C LEU A 292 -8.27 12.84 34.94
N PRO A 293 -8.26 11.57 35.42
CA PRO A 293 -7.32 11.10 36.43
C PRO A 293 -5.86 11.33 36.01
N VAL A 294 -5.00 11.68 36.96
CA VAL A 294 -3.56 11.82 36.73
C VAL A 294 -2.98 10.45 36.35
N GLY A 295 -2.18 10.41 35.27
CA GLY A 295 -1.54 9.19 34.80
C GLY A 295 -2.34 8.34 33.83
N CYS A 296 -3.61 8.71 33.50
CA CYS A 296 -4.32 8.03 32.41
C CYS A 296 -3.71 8.41 31.05
N LEU A 297 -3.78 7.48 30.07
CA LEU A 297 -3.16 7.66 28.75
C LEU A 297 -3.70 8.85 27.99
N ALA A 298 -5.01 9.08 28.06
CA ALA A 298 -5.66 10.21 27.41
C ALA A 298 -5.07 11.56 27.91
N ARG A 299 -5.03 11.77 29.24
CA ARG A 299 -4.48 12.99 29.83
C ARG A 299 -2.99 13.16 29.56
N THR A 300 -2.22 12.07 29.65
CA THR A 300 -0.77 12.11 29.41
C THR A 300 -0.46 12.49 27.96
N SER A 301 -1.14 11.87 26.99
CA SER A 301 -0.96 12.20 25.58
C SER A 301 -1.42 13.64 25.26
N TYR A 302 -2.48 14.12 25.92
CA TYR A 302 -2.96 15.49 25.74
C TYR A 302 -1.98 16.55 26.27
N SER A 303 -1.17 16.21 27.26
CA SER A 303 -0.26 17.18 27.89
C SER A 303 0.73 17.82 26.90
N THR A 304 1.13 17.09 25.85
CA THR A 304 2.03 17.60 24.80
C THR A 304 1.42 18.80 24.07
N SER A 305 0.14 18.75 23.70
CA SER A 305 -0.58 19.86 23.06
C SER A 305 -0.88 21.00 24.03
N LYS A 306 -1.03 20.70 25.33
CA LYS A 306 -1.31 21.69 26.37
C LYS A 306 -0.09 22.57 26.70
N PHE A 307 1.13 22.06 26.60
CA PHE A 307 2.34 22.87 26.81
C PHE A 307 2.50 23.97 25.75
N SER A 308 1.80 23.87 24.65
CA SER A 308 1.78 24.85 23.57
C SER A 308 0.67 25.88 23.81
N GLN A 309 1.01 27.17 23.84
CA GLN A 309 0.07 28.27 24.01
C GLN A 309 0.03 29.18 22.78
N GLY A 310 -1.10 29.84 22.54
CA GLY A 310 -1.24 30.81 21.45
C GLY A 310 -1.08 30.22 20.05
N ASP A 311 -0.24 30.82 19.23
CA ASP A 311 -0.04 30.47 17.82
C ASP A 311 0.44 29.03 17.62
N THR A 312 1.24 28.49 18.55
CA THR A 312 1.73 27.11 18.54
C THR A 312 0.59 26.10 18.62
N ARG A 313 -0.37 26.34 19.50
CA ARG A 313 -1.55 25.47 19.65
C ARG A 313 -2.41 25.50 18.39
N SER A 314 -2.64 26.70 17.84
CA SER A 314 -3.40 26.84 16.60
C SER A 314 -2.74 26.08 15.45
N SER A 315 -1.40 26.07 15.38
CA SER A 315 -0.65 25.29 14.39
C SER A 315 -0.87 23.78 14.54
N ILE A 316 -0.80 23.23 15.77
CA ILE A 316 -1.06 21.81 16.05
C ILE A 316 -2.47 21.42 15.63
N TYR A 317 -3.47 22.25 15.98
CA TYR A 317 -4.88 22.01 15.63
C TYR A 317 -5.11 22.07 14.13
N THR A 318 -4.44 22.99 13.43
CA THR A 318 -4.50 23.11 11.97
C THR A 318 -3.91 21.89 11.28
N VAL A 319 -2.74 21.40 11.72
CA VAL A 319 -2.12 20.19 11.18
C VAL A 319 -3.04 18.99 11.40
N LEU A 320 -3.53 18.78 12.63
CA LEU A 320 -4.44 17.66 12.89
C LEU A 320 -5.75 17.78 12.10
N SER A 321 -6.31 18.99 11.95
CA SER A 321 -7.52 19.20 11.14
C SER A 321 -7.31 18.84 9.68
N ALA A 322 -6.15 19.16 9.12
CA ALA A 322 -5.79 18.79 7.74
C ALA A 322 -5.68 17.27 7.57
N ASP A 323 -5.03 16.58 8.51
CA ASP A 323 -4.91 15.13 8.47
C ASP A 323 -6.27 14.41 8.67
N LEU A 324 -7.18 15.01 9.43
CA LEU A 324 -8.52 14.49 9.71
C LEU A 324 -9.55 14.89 8.66
N GLU A 325 -9.22 15.77 7.69
CA GLU A 325 -10.17 16.36 6.74
C GLU A 325 -11.07 15.34 6.07
N ILE A 326 -10.49 14.19 5.65
CA ILE A 326 -11.24 13.13 4.97
C ILE A 326 -12.39 12.57 5.83
N PHE A 327 -12.19 12.44 7.14
CA PHE A 327 -13.22 11.99 8.07
C PHE A 327 -14.18 13.10 8.46
N MET A 328 -13.84 14.38 8.20
CA MET A 328 -14.67 15.54 8.53
C MET A 328 -15.55 15.97 7.37
N THR A 329 -15.11 15.80 6.12
CA THR A 329 -15.76 16.37 4.93
C THR A 329 -16.38 15.32 4.02
N ASP A 330 -15.75 14.13 3.87
CA ASP A 330 -16.24 13.08 2.98
C ASP A 330 -17.36 12.27 3.64
N MET A 331 -18.59 12.47 3.19
CA MET A 331 -19.77 11.79 3.73
C MET A 331 -19.73 10.27 3.51
N GLY A 332 -19.17 9.82 2.36
CA GLY A 332 -19.03 8.41 2.07
C GLY A 332 -18.04 7.73 3.03
N VAL A 333 -16.90 8.37 3.28
CA VAL A 333 -15.90 7.88 4.24
C VAL A 333 -16.45 7.88 5.66
N LYS A 334 -17.19 8.92 6.07
CA LYS A 334 -17.86 8.94 7.39
C LYS A 334 -18.76 7.71 7.59
N LYS A 335 -19.63 7.42 6.61
CA LYS A 335 -20.53 6.26 6.65
C LYS A 335 -19.74 4.95 6.68
N LEU A 336 -18.77 4.78 5.76
CA LEU A 336 -17.97 3.57 5.63
C LEU A 336 -17.19 3.25 6.90
N THR A 337 -16.67 4.28 7.60
CA THR A 337 -15.81 4.10 8.79
C THR A 337 -16.54 4.20 10.12
N SER A 338 -17.85 4.44 10.13
CA SER A 338 -18.65 4.55 11.35
C SER A 338 -19.05 3.21 11.96
N LYS A 339 -18.94 2.11 11.23
CA LYS A 339 -19.32 0.75 11.63
C LYS A 339 -18.26 -0.24 11.16
N ASN A 340 -18.18 -1.40 11.83
CA ASN A 340 -17.27 -2.46 11.41
C ASN A 340 -18.01 -3.72 10.98
N GLU A 341 -17.72 -4.23 9.77
CA GLU A 341 -18.25 -5.46 9.20
C GLU A 341 -17.13 -6.35 8.66
N ILE A 342 -15.95 -5.75 8.35
CA ILE A 342 -14.77 -6.48 7.87
C ILE A 342 -14.04 -7.06 9.07
N ASN A 343 -13.86 -8.39 9.07
CA ASN A 343 -13.12 -9.09 10.11
C ASN A 343 -11.84 -9.71 9.53
N PHE A 344 -10.69 -9.28 10.01
CA PHE A 344 -9.40 -9.85 9.58
C PHE A 344 -9.22 -11.33 9.94
N ALA A 345 -10.01 -11.87 10.89
CA ALA A 345 -10.00 -13.29 11.20
C ALA A 345 -10.47 -14.16 10.02
N ASP A 346 -11.27 -13.62 9.11
CA ASP A 346 -11.69 -14.33 7.90
C ASP A 346 -10.52 -14.72 6.99
N LEU A 347 -9.43 -13.94 7.02
CA LEU A 347 -8.22 -14.20 6.23
C LEU A 347 -7.48 -15.48 6.68
N ILE A 348 -7.57 -15.83 7.96
CA ILE A 348 -6.89 -16.98 8.54
C ILE A 348 -7.83 -18.18 8.76
N ASN A 349 -9.08 -18.08 8.33
CA ASN A 349 -10.06 -19.16 8.48
C ASN A 349 -9.60 -20.39 7.68
N GLU A 350 -9.47 -21.54 8.33
CA GLU A 350 -8.98 -22.78 7.72
C GLU A 350 -10.02 -23.39 6.77
N ASP A 351 -11.32 -23.25 7.05
CA ASP A 351 -12.38 -23.84 6.26
C ASP A 351 -12.68 -23.06 4.98
N GLN A 352 -12.63 -21.72 5.04
CA GLN A 352 -13.01 -20.87 3.93
C GLN A 352 -11.94 -19.83 3.64
N PRO A 353 -11.34 -19.81 2.43
CA PRO A 353 -10.44 -18.75 2.02
C PRO A 353 -11.19 -17.43 1.85
N CYS A 354 -10.49 -16.32 2.06
CA CYS A 354 -11.05 -14.98 1.92
C CYS A 354 -10.26 -14.17 0.90
N ILE A 355 -10.99 -13.40 0.08
CA ILE A 355 -10.38 -12.34 -0.73
C ILE A 355 -10.98 -10.99 -0.36
N ILE A 356 -10.11 -10.02 -0.13
CA ILE A 356 -10.50 -8.63 0.17
C ILE A 356 -10.03 -7.75 -0.99
N TYR A 357 -10.95 -7.08 -1.64
CA TYR A 357 -10.66 -6.07 -2.65
C TYR A 357 -10.71 -4.68 -2.02
N MET A 358 -9.60 -3.96 -2.08
CA MET A 358 -9.51 -2.54 -1.76
C MET A 358 -9.66 -1.77 -3.07
N LEU A 359 -10.85 -1.23 -3.33
CA LEU A 359 -11.12 -0.42 -4.51
C LEU A 359 -10.79 1.03 -4.20
N VAL A 360 -9.77 1.57 -4.83
CA VAL A 360 -9.24 2.90 -4.55
C VAL A 360 -9.36 3.79 -5.78
N PRO A 361 -10.05 4.95 -5.71
CA PRO A 361 -10.23 5.82 -6.88
C PRO A 361 -8.90 6.44 -7.30
N TYR A 362 -8.53 6.34 -8.58
CA TYR A 362 -7.26 6.90 -9.09
C TYR A 362 -7.27 8.44 -9.15
N GLU A 363 -8.46 9.07 -9.16
CA GLU A 363 -8.67 10.52 -9.19
C GLU A 363 -8.65 11.18 -7.81
N GLU A 364 -8.96 10.45 -6.73
CA GLU A 364 -9.10 10.99 -5.37
C GLU A 364 -8.02 10.46 -4.43
N LYS A 365 -6.86 11.10 -4.43
CA LYS A 365 -5.72 10.68 -3.60
C LYS A 365 -5.97 10.76 -2.10
N SER A 366 -6.88 11.62 -1.65
CA SER A 366 -7.24 11.74 -0.23
C SER A 366 -7.72 10.42 0.39
N ARG A 367 -8.39 9.56 -0.40
CA ARG A 367 -8.87 8.26 0.06
C ARG A 367 -7.79 7.18 0.16
N TYR A 368 -6.59 7.41 -0.38
CA TYR A 368 -5.50 6.42 -0.34
C TYR A 368 -5.02 6.12 1.09
N VAL A 369 -5.13 7.09 1.99
CA VAL A 369 -4.76 6.90 3.40
C VAL A 369 -5.62 5.81 4.06
N ILE A 370 -6.91 5.70 3.70
CA ILE A 370 -7.82 4.66 4.22
C ILE A 370 -7.33 3.26 3.79
N ALA A 371 -6.99 3.09 2.52
CA ALA A 371 -6.47 1.82 2.01
C ALA A 371 -5.13 1.45 2.68
N SER A 372 -4.25 2.43 2.92
CA SER A 372 -2.96 2.20 3.58
C SER A 372 -3.13 1.86 5.06
N MET A 373 -4.04 2.52 5.77
CA MET A 373 -4.38 2.15 7.15
C MET A 373 -4.96 0.74 7.23
N PHE A 374 -5.84 0.38 6.28
CA PHE A 374 -6.39 -0.98 6.20
C PHE A 374 -5.29 -2.02 5.99
N ALA A 375 -4.39 -1.77 5.05
CA ALA A 375 -3.25 -2.63 4.76
C ALA A 375 -2.33 -2.79 5.97
N ASP A 376 -2.01 -1.70 6.67
CA ASP A 376 -1.17 -1.70 7.87
C ASP A 376 -1.82 -2.52 9.00
N GLN A 377 -3.07 -2.24 9.32
CA GLN A 377 -3.77 -2.92 10.41
C GLN A 377 -4.03 -4.39 10.12
N SER A 378 -4.36 -4.75 8.88
CA SER A 378 -4.50 -6.15 8.49
C SER A 378 -3.20 -6.92 8.73
N PHE A 379 -2.06 -6.32 8.36
CA PHE A 379 -0.74 -6.92 8.63
C PHE A 379 -0.44 -7.05 10.12
N LEU A 380 -0.67 -6.00 10.92
CA LEU A 380 -0.42 -6.02 12.37
C LEU A 380 -1.26 -7.10 13.06
N TYR A 381 -2.54 -7.24 12.66
CA TYR A 381 -3.40 -8.31 13.13
C TYR A 381 -2.84 -9.69 12.78
N LEU A 382 -2.54 -9.93 11.51
CA LEU A 382 -2.05 -11.20 10.98
C LEU A 382 -0.71 -11.60 11.63
N ALA A 383 0.23 -10.68 11.75
CA ALA A 383 1.52 -10.92 12.40
C ALA A 383 1.37 -11.26 13.88
N LYS A 384 0.40 -10.66 14.58
CA LYS A 384 0.06 -11.01 15.96
C LYS A 384 -0.53 -12.41 16.05
N GLN A 385 -1.45 -12.77 15.13
CA GLN A 385 -2.04 -14.10 15.12
C GLN A 385 -1.00 -15.19 14.81
N ALA A 386 -0.08 -14.96 13.87
CA ALA A 386 0.98 -15.91 13.53
C ALA A 386 1.80 -16.34 14.76
N ARG A 387 2.10 -15.41 15.68
CA ARG A 387 2.83 -15.68 16.92
C ARG A 387 2.12 -16.62 17.88
N LYS A 388 0.82 -16.89 17.71
CA LYS A 388 0.06 -17.83 18.54
C LYS A 388 0.24 -19.28 18.10
N TYR A 389 0.73 -19.51 16.89
CA TYR A 389 1.01 -20.84 16.37
C TYR A 389 2.43 -21.28 16.75
N PRO A 390 2.64 -22.59 17.03
CA PRO A 390 3.92 -23.11 17.53
C PRO A 390 5.12 -22.85 16.60
N ASP A 391 4.89 -22.84 15.28
CA ASP A 391 5.91 -22.58 14.26
C ASP A 391 5.99 -21.10 13.85
N GLY A 392 5.18 -20.25 14.46
CA GLY A 392 5.09 -18.82 14.13
C GLY A 392 4.43 -18.53 12.79
N LYS A 393 3.74 -19.50 12.17
CA LYS A 393 3.13 -19.39 10.84
C LYS A 393 1.61 -19.43 10.91
N LEU A 394 0.99 -18.62 10.07
CA LEU A 394 -0.45 -18.74 9.86
C LEU A 394 -0.80 -20.04 9.14
N PRO A 395 -1.94 -20.68 9.48
CA PRO A 395 -2.38 -21.93 8.86
C PRO A 395 -2.68 -21.77 7.38
N ARG A 396 -3.12 -20.59 6.97
CA ARG A 396 -3.37 -20.23 5.58
C ARG A 396 -2.37 -19.19 5.10
N LYS A 397 -1.82 -19.37 3.89
CA LYS A 397 -0.98 -18.38 3.23
C LYS A 397 -1.78 -17.10 2.94
N ILE A 398 -1.20 -15.94 3.21
CA ILE A 398 -1.78 -14.64 2.91
C ILE A 398 -0.96 -13.98 1.80
N GLU A 399 -1.62 -13.56 0.72
CA GLU A 399 -1.00 -12.90 -0.42
C GLU A 399 -1.51 -11.46 -0.53
N TYR A 400 -0.64 -10.49 -0.31
CA TYR A 400 -0.93 -9.09 -0.63
C TYR A 400 -0.58 -8.83 -2.10
N MET A 401 -1.59 -8.50 -2.92
CA MET A 401 -1.44 -8.15 -4.32
C MET A 401 -1.63 -6.64 -4.47
N TYR A 402 -0.55 -5.88 -4.38
CA TYR A 402 -0.59 -4.43 -4.46
C TYR A 402 -0.34 -3.94 -5.89
N ASP A 403 -1.40 -4.00 -6.73
CA ASP A 403 -1.38 -3.35 -8.04
C ASP A 403 -1.30 -1.82 -7.84
N GLU A 404 -0.42 -1.17 -8.62
CA GLU A 404 -0.11 0.25 -8.47
C GLU A 404 0.38 0.66 -7.04
N PHE A 405 1.23 -0.18 -6.41
CA PHE A 405 1.78 0.07 -5.07
C PHE A 405 2.38 1.48 -4.92
N GLY A 406 2.97 2.02 -6.00
CA GLY A 406 3.51 3.37 -6.04
C GLY A 406 2.51 4.47 -5.71
N GLN A 407 1.21 4.24 -5.89
CA GLN A 407 0.14 5.21 -5.63
C GLN A 407 -0.35 5.19 -4.18
N MET A 408 -0.19 4.09 -3.44
CA MET A 408 -0.59 4.01 -2.03
C MET A 408 0.19 5.03 -1.20
N THR A 409 -0.38 5.52 -0.10
CA THR A 409 0.37 6.31 0.89
C THR A 409 1.44 5.47 1.56
N LYS A 410 2.41 6.09 2.21
CA LYS A 410 3.51 5.40 2.89
C LYS A 410 2.95 4.47 3.98
N LEU A 411 3.33 3.19 3.93
CA LEU A 411 3.06 2.23 5.00
C LEU A 411 4.18 2.30 6.04
N PRO A 412 3.87 2.48 7.33
CA PRO A 412 4.90 2.55 8.37
C PRO A 412 5.75 1.28 8.43
N ASP A 413 7.09 1.43 8.58
CA ASP A 413 8.05 0.33 8.79
C ASP A 413 7.92 -0.82 7.77
N LEU A 414 7.60 -0.51 6.52
CA LEU A 414 7.31 -1.51 5.49
C LEU A 414 8.48 -2.47 5.25
N SER A 415 9.71 -1.96 5.21
CA SER A 415 10.91 -2.79 5.05
C SER A 415 11.02 -3.87 6.12
N SER A 416 10.82 -3.49 7.39
CA SER A 416 10.84 -4.43 8.51
C SER A 416 9.71 -5.46 8.42
N LYS A 417 8.50 -5.02 8.03
CA LYS A 417 7.34 -5.89 7.83
C LYS A 417 7.59 -6.92 6.74
N MET A 418 8.09 -6.50 5.59
CA MET A 418 8.38 -7.39 4.46
C MET A 418 9.49 -8.40 4.77
N ASN A 419 10.51 -8.01 5.52
CA ASN A 419 11.58 -8.94 5.90
C ASN A 419 11.12 -10.02 6.89
N ALA A 420 10.16 -9.70 7.77
CA ALA A 420 9.64 -10.64 8.75
C ALA A 420 8.47 -11.49 8.22
N SER A 421 7.70 -10.99 7.27
CA SER A 421 6.42 -11.56 6.84
C SER A 421 6.49 -12.97 6.22
N PRO A 422 7.54 -13.36 5.45
CA PRO A 422 7.60 -14.71 4.90
C PRO A 422 7.66 -15.80 5.97
N GLY A 423 8.31 -15.49 7.11
CA GLY A 423 8.34 -16.37 8.27
C GLY A 423 6.96 -16.64 8.88
N ALA A 424 6.03 -15.70 8.74
CA ALA A 424 4.66 -15.80 9.23
C ALA A 424 3.66 -16.35 8.19
N ASN A 425 4.12 -16.77 7.01
CA ASN A 425 3.29 -17.19 5.86
C ASN A 425 2.47 -16.04 5.25
N ILE A 426 3.03 -14.83 5.28
CA ILE A 426 2.46 -13.59 4.71
C ILE A 426 3.40 -13.10 3.62
N LEU A 427 2.90 -12.85 2.42
CA LEU A 427 3.71 -12.46 1.26
C LEU A 427 3.21 -11.16 0.64
N PHE A 428 4.14 -10.35 0.19
CA PHE A 428 3.89 -9.12 -0.55
C PHE A 428 4.28 -9.26 -2.01
N ASN A 429 3.34 -8.97 -2.90
CA ASN A 429 3.55 -8.89 -4.34
C ASN A 429 3.32 -7.43 -4.74
N LEU A 430 4.41 -6.69 -4.94
CA LEU A 430 4.40 -5.26 -5.22
C LEU A 430 4.51 -5.01 -6.72
N PHE A 431 3.60 -4.23 -7.27
CA PHE A 431 3.64 -3.81 -8.66
C PHE A 431 3.94 -2.32 -8.75
N LEU A 432 5.05 -1.98 -9.40
CA LEU A 432 5.55 -0.62 -9.56
C LEU A 432 5.64 -0.24 -11.05
N GLN A 433 5.64 1.05 -11.33
CA GLN A 433 5.96 1.55 -12.66
C GLN A 433 7.49 1.68 -12.86
N ASP A 434 8.19 2.11 -11.83
CA ASP A 434 9.64 2.22 -11.73
C ASP A 434 10.09 2.27 -10.27
N TYR A 435 11.38 2.07 -10.01
CA TYR A 435 11.94 2.13 -8.66
C TYR A 435 11.86 3.54 -8.03
N GLY A 436 11.75 4.60 -8.84
CA GLY A 436 11.59 5.97 -8.32
C GLY A 436 10.34 6.17 -7.48
N GLN A 437 9.32 5.31 -7.62
CA GLN A 437 8.13 5.33 -6.78
C GLN A 437 8.41 4.91 -5.31
N LEU A 438 9.55 4.26 -5.04
CA LEU A 438 9.97 3.90 -3.67
C LEU A 438 10.62 5.07 -2.92
N LYS A 439 10.99 6.16 -3.60
CA LYS A 439 11.64 7.34 -2.95
C LYS A 439 10.85 7.91 -1.78
N LYS A 440 9.53 7.75 -1.77
CA LYS A 440 8.70 8.15 -0.62
C LYS A 440 9.05 7.41 0.68
N TYR A 441 9.72 6.25 0.59
CA TYR A 441 10.20 5.47 1.71
C TYR A 441 11.60 5.83 2.19
N GLU A 442 12.29 6.76 1.47
CA GLU A 442 13.61 7.30 1.85
C GLU A 442 14.63 6.20 2.21
N LYS A 443 15.03 6.13 3.50
CA LYS A 443 16.02 5.16 4.00
C LYS A 443 15.57 3.69 3.94
N GLU A 444 14.29 3.42 3.75
CA GLU A 444 13.73 2.07 3.64
C GLU A 444 13.74 1.51 2.21
N GLU A 445 14.03 2.33 1.18
CA GLU A 445 13.98 1.94 -0.24
C GLU A 445 14.80 0.68 -0.53
N ASP A 446 16.06 0.66 -0.10
CA ASP A 446 16.96 -0.50 -0.25
C ASP A 446 16.44 -1.73 0.49
N GLY A 447 15.87 -1.53 1.69
CA GLY A 447 15.32 -2.61 2.49
C GLY A 447 14.06 -3.23 1.89
N ILE A 448 13.20 -2.42 1.24
CA ILE A 448 12.01 -2.89 0.52
C ILE A 448 12.42 -3.68 -0.72
N THR A 449 13.37 -3.12 -1.49
CA THR A 449 13.89 -3.78 -2.69
C THR A 449 14.59 -5.10 -2.35
N GLY A 450 15.43 -5.12 -1.31
CA GLY A 450 16.12 -6.32 -0.82
C GLY A 450 15.18 -7.35 -0.17
N GLY A 451 14.06 -6.90 0.41
CA GLY A 451 13.01 -7.75 0.96
C GLY A 451 12.19 -8.51 -0.10
N CYS A 452 12.26 -8.09 -1.37
CA CYS A 452 11.66 -8.77 -2.53
C CYS A 452 12.68 -9.71 -3.16
N ASN A 453 12.67 -10.97 -2.76
CA ASN A 453 13.61 -11.97 -3.21
C ASN A 453 13.44 -12.37 -4.70
N ILE A 454 12.33 -11.97 -5.30
CA ILE A 454 12.02 -12.15 -6.71
C ILE A 454 11.73 -10.78 -7.31
N GLN A 455 12.53 -10.42 -8.32
CA GLN A 455 12.40 -9.20 -9.09
C GLN A 455 11.93 -9.55 -10.50
N ILE A 456 10.82 -8.99 -10.93
CA ILE A 456 10.24 -9.19 -12.26
C ILE A 456 10.30 -7.87 -13.00
N TYR A 457 10.98 -7.85 -14.13
CA TYR A 457 11.08 -6.67 -14.98
C TYR A 457 10.35 -6.92 -16.31
N ILE A 458 9.37 -6.06 -16.61
CA ILE A 458 8.60 -6.13 -17.86
C ILE A 458 9.09 -5.04 -18.81
N LEU A 459 9.00 -3.79 -18.42
CA LEU A 459 9.43 -2.63 -19.20
C LEU A 459 9.50 -1.40 -18.32
N SER A 460 10.55 -0.57 -18.46
CA SER A 460 10.57 0.77 -17.87
C SER A 460 11.21 1.76 -18.83
N LEU A 461 10.70 3.00 -18.84
CA LEU A 461 11.31 4.11 -19.56
C LEU A 461 12.27 4.91 -18.66
N ASN A 462 12.35 4.59 -17.37
CA ASN A 462 13.24 5.22 -16.42
C ASN A 462 14.66 4.65 -16.53
N GLY A 463 15.61 5.46 -16.96
CA GLY A 463 16.99 5.03 -17.14
C GLY A 463 17.68 4.52 -15.88
N ASN A 464 17.38 5.08 -14.70
CA ASN A 464 17.93 4.63 -13.42
C ASN A 464 17.39 3.24 -13.06
N THR A 465 16.11 2.98 -13.28
CA THR A 465 15.49 1.67 -13.09
C THR A 465 16.13 0.63 -14.00
N ASN A 466 16.33 0.96 -15.29
CA ASN A 466 16.95 0.06 -16.26
C ASN A 466 18.39 -0.24 -15.88
N LYS A 467 19.14 0.76 -15.42
CA LYS A 467 20.52 0.59 -14.95
C LYS A 467 20.58 -0.32 -13.73
N ALA A 468 19.79 -0.05 -12.70
CA ALA A 468 19.75 -0.86 -11.48
C ALA A 468 19.37 -2.32 -11.77
N PHE A 469 18.39 -2.55 -12.65
CA PHE A 469 17.99 -3.90 -13.01
C PHE A 469 19.04 -4.62 -13.88
N SER A 470 19.68 -3.92 -14.83
CA SER A 470 20.81 -4.45 -15.62
C SER A 470 21.97 -4.90 -14.73
N GLU A 471 22.34 -4.09 -13.73
CA GLU A 471 23.37 -4.44 -12.75
C GLU A 471 22.96 -5.64 -11.88
N MET A 472 21.68 -5.77 -11.53
CA MET A 472 21.13 -6.86 -10.72
C MET A 472 21.19 -8.22 -11.45
N ILE A 473 20.90 -8.26 -12.74
CA ILE A 473 21.00 -9.50 -13.53
C ILE A 473 22.43 -9.85 -13.91
N GLY A 474 23.35 -8.89 -13.83
CA GLY A 474 24.79 -9.07 -13.93
C GLY A 474 25.33 -9.14 -15.37
N ASN A 475 26.57 -9.63 -15.47
CA ASN A 475 27.33 -9.59 -16.70
C ASN A 475 27.69 -10.99 -17.18
N GLU A 476 27.86 -11.13 -18.50
CA GLU A 476 28.45 -12.28 -19.18
C GLU A 476 29.85 -11.96 -19.67
N THR A 477 30.67 -12.99 -19.79
CA THR A 477 32.00 -12.89 -20.43
C THR A 477 31.86 -13.01 -21.94
N VAL A 478 32.27 -12.00 -22.68
CA VAL A 478 32.32 -12.03 -24.15
C VAL A 478 33.74 -11.99 -24.64
N ASN A 479 34.04 -12.90 -25.56
CA ASN A 479 35.33 -12.97 -26.27
C ASN A 479 35.15 -12.38 -27.66
N TYR A 480 35.98 -11.45 -28.03
CA TYR A 480 36.03 -10.93 -29.39
C TYR A 480 37.47 -10.87 -29.92
N LEU A 481 37.58 -11.15 -31.20
CA LEU A 481 38.84 -11.09 -31.88
C LEU A 481 39.17 -9.64 -32.25
N THR A 482 40.34 -9.18 -31.83
CA THR A 482 40.87 -7.89 -32.27
C THR A 482 41.93 -8.15 -33.34
N PHE A 483 41.76 -7.51 -34.49
CA PHE A 483 42.72 -7.55 -35.58
C PHE A 483 43.51 -6.23 -35.54
N SER A 484 44.83 -6.33 -35.35
CA SER A 484 45.70 -5.19 -35.49
C SER A 484 46.73 -5.53 -36.60
N GLY A 485 46.60 -4.90 -37.74
CA GLY A 485 47.48 -5.08 -38.86
C GLY A 485 47.69 -3.81 -39.67
N SER A 486 48.92 -3.64 -40.20
CA SER A 486 49.21 -2.62 -41.19
C SER A 486 48.88 -3.18 -42.59
N LEU A 487 48.53 -2.30 -43.54
CA LEU A 487 48.03 -2.61 -44.88
C LEU A 487 48.95 -3.47 -45.72
N TYR A 488 50.18 -3.82 -45.24
CA TYR A 488 51.23 -4.56 -45.96
C TYR A 488 51.85 -5.76 -45.19
N GLY A 489 51.23 -6.18 -44.05
CA GLY A 489 51.80 -7.23 -43.21
C GLY A 489 51.09 -8.57 -43.34
N PHE A 490 51.78 -9.60 -43.84
CA PHE A 490 51.30 -11.00 -43.97
C PHE A 490 51.14 -11.76 -42.61
N LEU A 491 51.38 -11.08 -41.47
CA LEU A 491 51.22 -11.61 -40.11
C LEU A 491 50.48 -10.60 -39.23
N ASP A 492 49.14 -10.56 -39.38
CA ASP A 492 48.31 -9.84 -38.48
C ASP A 492 48.30 -10.54 -37.11
N HIS A 493 48.59 -9.79 -36.04
CA HIS A 493 48.42 -10.26 -34.69
C HIS A 493 46.91 -10.32 -34.40
N GLN A 494 46.36 -11.53 -34.39
CA GLN A 494 45.04 -11.80 -33.83
C GLN A 494 45.21 -11.81 -32.32
N GLY A 495 44.62 -10.83 -31.66
CA GLY A 495 44.48 -10.80 -30.19
C GLY A 495 43.05 -11.17 -29.80
N GLU A 496 42.88 -12.14 -28.90
CA GLU A 496 41.60 -12.32 -28.21
C GLU A 496 41.55 -11.33 -27.07
N ARG A 497 40.46 -10.53 -27.01
CA ARG A 497 40.11 -9.73 -25.83
C ARG A 497 38.90 -10.36 -25.16
N VAL A 498 39.05 -10.53 -23.85
CA VAL A 498 37.97 -10.94 -22.95
C VAL A 498 37.42 -9.70 -22.32
N ASP A 499 36.15 -9.43 -22.49
CA ASP A 499 35.49 -8.27 -21.89
C ASP A 499 34.20 -8.67 -21.17
N SER A 500 33.74 -7.78 -20.30
CA SER A 500 32.48 -7.91 -19.56
C SER A 500 31.39 -7.18 -20.33
N LYS A 501 30.30 -7.85 -20.59
CA LYS A 501 29.10 -7.26 -21.17
C LYS A 501 27.91 -7.54 -20.27
N ALA A 502 27.07 -6.53 -20.04
CA ALA A 502 25.80 -6.74 -19.33
C ALA A 502 24.99 -7.81 -20.07
N LEU A 503 24.39 -8.73 -19.29
CA LEU A 503 23.52 -9.79 -19.83
C LEU A 503 22.38 -9.21 -20.65
N LEU A 504 21.78 -8.08 -20.16
CA LEU A 504 20.98 -7.16 -20.94
C LEU A 504 21.37 -5.72 -20.57
N ASP A 505 21.68 -4.91 -21.55
CA ASP A 505 21.95 -3.49 -21.33
C ASP A 505 20.66 -2.66 -21.18
N THR A 506 20.80 -1.42 -20.73
CA THR A 506 19.68 -0.50 -20.49
C THR A 506 18.83 -0.25 -21.74
N THR A 507 19.44 -0.30 -22.93
CA THR A 507 18.75 -0.10 -24.21
C THR A 507 17.93 -1.34 -24.58
N GLN A 508 18.44 -2.52 -24.32
CA GLN A 508 17.73 -3.78 -24.55
C GLN A 508 16.54 -3.92 -23.60
N LEU A 509 16.72 -3.57 -22.31
CA LEU A 509 15.66 -3.55 -21.31
C LEU A 509 14.53 -2.58 -21.68
N SER A 510 14.85 -1.39 -22.22
CA SER A 510 13.85 -0.40 -22.62
C SER A 510 13.06 -0.79 -23.88
N LYS A 511 13.43 -1.87 -24.57
CA LYS A 511 12.84 -2.34 -25.84
C LYS A 511 12.28 -3.76 -25.77
N LEU A 512 12.07 -4.29 -24.56
CA LEU A 512 11.48 -5.63 -24.43
C LEU A 512 10.11 -5.69 -25.10
N PRO A 513 9.84 -6.73 -25.91
CA PRO A 513 8.55 -6.93 -26.53
C PRO A 513 7.43 -7.12 -25.50
N PHE A 514 6.21 -6.78 -25.87
CA PHE A 514 5.02 -7.02 -25.02
C PHE A 514 4.88 -8.52 -24.71
N GLY A 515 4.62 -8.85 -23.44
CA GLY A 515 4.56 -10.21 -22.94
C GLY A 515 5.93 -10.79 -22.53
N THR A 516 7.05 -10.15 -22.91
CA THR A 516 8.38 -10.59 -22.46
C THR A 516 8.70 -10.01 -21.10
N ALA A 517 9.24 -10.83 -20.21
CA ALA A 517 9.74 -10.41 -18.91
C ALA A 517 11.09 -11.03 -18.57
N ILE A 518 11.82 -10.34 -17.72
CA ILE A 518 13.06 -10.85 -17.13
C ILE A 518 12.82 -11.02 -15.64
N VAL A 519 13.08 -12.21 -15.13
CA VAL A 519 12.87 -12.54 -13.71
C VAL A 519 14.22 -12.87 -13.06
N LYS A 520 14.50 -12.24 -11.94
CA LYS A 520 15.65 -12.57 -11.07
C LYS A 520 15.14 -13.06 -9.72
N LYS A 521 15.36 -14.34 -9.44
CA LYS A 521 15.14 -14.94 -8.12
C LYS A 521 16.46 -15.04 -7.37
N MET A 522 16.43 -14.86 -6.08
CA MET A 522 17.61 -15.04 -5.23
C MET A 522 18.21 -16.46 -5.40
N ARG A 523 19.54 -16.55 -5.56
CA ARG A 523 20.29 -17.81 -5.75
C ARG A 523 19.98 -18.57 -7.07
N CYS A 524 19.32 -17.93 -8.01
CA CYS A 524 19.03 -18.51 -9.32
C CYS A 524 19.60 -17.63 -10.43
N GLU A 525 19.87 -18.25 -11.58
CA GLU A 525 20.15 -17.51 -12.81
C GLU A 525 18.94 -16.68 -13.24
N PRO A 526 19.13 -15.55 -13.95
CA PRO A 526 18.04 -14.80 -14.52
C PRO A 526 17.23 -15.62 -15.53
N ILE A 527 15.93 -15.40 -15.56
CA ILE A 527 15.00 -16.06 -16.48
C ILE A 527 14.52 -15.02 -17.50
N LYS A 528 14.56 -15.35 -18.76
CA LYS A 528 13.87 -14.62 -19.82
C LYS A 528 12.67 -15.42 -20.28
N THR A 529 11.48 -14.90 -20.07
CA THR A 529 10.23 -15.61 -20.36
C THR A 529 9.29 -14.77 -21.21
N ASN A 530 8.41 -15.44 -21.95
CA ASN A 530 7.32 -14.80 -22.65
C ASN A 530 6.00 -15.30 -22.04
N ILE A 531 5.16 -14.39 -21.60
CA ILE A 531 3.88 -14.71 -20.98
C ILE A 531 2.75 -14.34 -21.93
N THR A 532 1.87 -15.28 -22.20
CA THR A 532 0.67 -15.05 -22.99
C THR A 532 -0.25 -14.06 -22.24
N PRO A 533 -0.53 -12.87 -22.80
CA PRO A 533 -1.42 -11.91 -22.20
C PRO A 533 -2.80 -12.50 -21.95
N TYR A 534 -3.41 -12.16 -20.84
CA TYR A 534 -4.70 -12.70 -20.39
C TYR A 534 -5.80 -12.56 -21.45
N HIS A 535 -5.86 -11.44 -22.18
CA HIS A 535 -6.86 -11.21 -23.23
C HIS A 535 -6.72 -12.16 -24.45
N LEU A 536 -5.59 -12.85 -24.62
CA LEU A 536 -5.36 -13.85 -25.67
C LEU A 536 -5.69 -15.27 -25.22
N LEU A 537 -5.91 -15.52 -23.93
CA LEU A 537 -6.25 -16.84 -23.42
C LEU A 537 -7.62 -17.29 -23.93
N THR A 538 -7.75 -18.57 -24.23
CA THR A 538 -9.03 -19.18 -24.63
C THR A 538 -10.00 -19.34 -23.47
N ASN A 539 -9.48 -19.67 -22.29
CA ASN A 539 -10.23 -19.91 -21.05
C ASN A 539 -10.17 -18.71 -20.13
N LYS A 540 -10.89 -17.62 -20.45
CA LYS A 540 -10.94 -16.40 -19.62
C LYS A 540 -11.91 -16.55 -18.46
N MET A 541 -11.62 -15.86 -17.37
CA MET A 541 -12.58 -15.63 -16.29
C MET A 541 -13.76 -14.80 -16.82
N GLN A 542 -14.93 -15.00 -16.27
CA GLN A 542 -16.12 -14.29 -16.72
C GLN A 542 -16.20 -12.93 -16.00
N ARG A 543 -16.08 -11.85 -16.77
CA ARG A 543 -16.27 -10.49 -16.26
C ARG A 543 -17.72 -10.24 -15.83
N ILE A 544 -17.90 -9.54 -14.72
CA ILE A 544 -19.17 -8.96 -14.29
C ILE A 544 -18.94 -7.46 -14.09
N PRO A 545 -19.71 -6.58 -14.71
CA PRO A 545 -19.66 -5.16 -14.42
C PRO A 545 -19.89 -4.89 -12.93
N ILE A 546 -19.22 -3.90 -12.36
CA ILE A 546 -19.31 -3.59 -10.93
C ILE A 546 -20.74 -3.30 -10.48
N ASP A 547 -21.57 -2.74 -11.35
CA ASP A 547 -22.99 -2.43 -11.07
C ASP A 547 -23.88 -3.68 -10.97
N GLU A 548 -23.46 -4.79 -11.58
CA GLU A 548 -24.15 -6.09 -11.55
C GLU A 548 -23.66 -7.01 -10.43
N LEU A 549 -22.57 -6.61 -9.72
CA LEU A 549 -22.07 -7.40 -8.61
C LEU A 549 -23.10 -7.45 -7.48
N PRO A 550 -23.25 -8.57 -6.76
CA PRO A 550 -24.18 -8.74 -5.66
C PRO A 550 -23.73 -8.01 -4.39
N ILE A 551 -23.26 -6.78 -4.55
CA ILE A 551 -22.82 -5.90 -3.47
C ILE A 551 -24.02 -5.07 -3.03
N LYS A 552 -24.39 -5.16 -1.78
CA LYS A 552 -25.55 -4.46 -1.22
C LYS A 552 -25.25 -2.97 -1.05
N SER A 553 -26.11 -2.12 -1.62
CA SER A 553 -26.14 -0.72 -1.25
C SER A 553 -26.59 -0.57 0.21
N ARG A 554 -25.93 0.30 0.97
CA ARG A 554 -26.15 0.46 2.40
C ARG A 554 -26.59 1.88 2.72
N ASN A 555 -27.66 2.01 3.46
CA ASN A 555 -28.06 3.28 4.06
C ASN A 555 -27.67 3.26 5.55
N ILE A 556 -26.54 3.92 5.87
CA ILE A 556 -26.02 3.98 7.24
C ILE A 556 -26.49 5.28 7.87
N ASP A 557 -27.20 5.15 9.00
CA ASP A 557 -27.57 6.29 9.84
C ASP A 557 -26.38 6.70 10.72
N LEU A 558 -25.78 7.82 10.37
CA LEU A 558 -24.65 8.38 11.14
C LEU A 558 -25.07 8.86 12.54
N SER A 559 -26.35 9.22 12.75
CA SER A 559 -26.79 9.67 14.06
C SER A 559 -26.70 8.59 15.12
N ALA A 560 -26.91 7.33 14.73
CA ALA A 560 -26.78 6.16 15.60
C ALA A 560 -25.32 5.82 15.94
N ALA A 561 -24.38 6.24 15.08
CA ALA A 561 -22.95 5.99 15.28
C ALA A 561 -22.23 7.12 16.04
N MET A 562 -22.92 8.24 16.26
CA MET A 562 -22.34 9.42 16.90
C MET A 562 -22.38 9.29 18.44
N TYR A 563 -21.29 9.71 19.08
CA TYR A 563 -21.27 9.80 20.54
C TYR A 563 -22.27 10.87 21.03
N PRO A 564 -23.06 10.62 22.08
CA PRO A 564 -23.96 11.62 22.65
C PRO A 564 -23.18 12.67 23.46
N TYR A 565 -22.87 13.81 22.85
CA TYR A 565 -22.03 14.86 23.45
C TYR A 565 -22.73 15.67 24.56
N ASP A 566 -24.04 15.63 24.64
CA ASP A 566 -24.78 16.40 25.64
C ASP A 566 -24.29 16.14 27.06
N GLU A 567 -24.01 14.86 27.38
CA GLU A 567 -23.49 14.51 28.71
C GLU A 567 -22.08 15.09 28.96
N LEU A 568 -21.26 15.23 27.92
CA LEU A 568 -19.93 15.83 28.05
C LEU A 568 -20.05 17.34 28.30
N TRP A 569 -20.95 18.02 27.59
CA TRP A 569 -21.23 19.42 27.85
C TRP A 569 -21.80 19.64 29.27
N ASP A 570 -22.68 18.75 29.74
CA ASP A 570 -23.20 18.79 31.09
C ASP A 570 -22.11 18.62 32.16
N SER A 571 -21.10 17.77 31.88
CA SER A 571 -19.98 17.56 32.80
C SER A 571 -19.06 18.78 32.94
N LEU A 572 -19.07 19.70 31.98
CA LEU A 572 -18.29 20.94 31.98
C LEU A 572 -18.96 22.09 32.82
N GLY A 573 -20.15 21.85 33.39
CA GLY A 573 -20.81 22.80 34.24
C GLY A 573 -21.09 24.15 33.57
N VAL A 574 -20.46 25.23 34.05
CA VAL A 574 -20.67 26.60 33.54
C VAL A 574 -20.32 26.73 32.07
N ILE A 575 -19.23 26.08 31.62
CA ILE A 575 -18.82 26.10 30.20
C ILE A 575 -19.88 25.45 29.33
N GLY A 576 -20.40 24.29 29.72
CA GLY A 576 -21.45 23.58 28.98
C GLY A 576 -22.76 24.39 28.91
N TYR A 577 -23.12 25.04 30.00
CA TYR A 577 -24.27 25.94 29.97
C TYR A 577 -24.08 27.12 29.03
N GLN A 578 -22.89 27.73 29.03
CA GLN A 578 -22.55 28.82 28.10
C GLN A 578 -22.60 28.38 26.65
N TYR A 579 -22.03 27.20 26.33
CA TYR A 579 -22.09 26.60 25.01
C TYR A 579 -23.53 26.43 24.51
N ARG A 580 -24.41 25.83 25.34
CA ARG A 580 -25.83 25.64 24.98
C ARG A 580 -26.54 26.96 24.77
N LEU A 581 -26.26 27.94 25.61
CA LEU A 581 -26.83 29.26 25.48
C LEU A 581 -26.41 29.94 24.18
N ASP A 582 -25.13 29.85 23.84
CA ASP A 582 -24.58 30.42 22.60
C ASP A 582 -25.13 29.69 21.36
N SER A 583 -25.30 28.37 21.43
CA SER A 583 -25.94 27.55 20.38
C SER A 583 -27.41 27.97 20.17
N LEU A 584 -28.18 28.13 21.24
CA LEU A 584 -29.57 28.57 21.15
C LEU A 584 -29.68 30.00 20.60
N LYS A 585 -28.77 30.91 20.99
CA LYS A 585 -28.70 32.28 20.44
C LYS A 585 -28.42 32.25 18.93
N LYS A 586 -27.43 31.49 18.48
CA LYS A 586 -27.12 31.33 17.06
C LYS A 586 -28.32 30.79 16.27
N THR A 587 -29.04 29.83 16.85
CA THR A 587 -30.24 29.26 16.22
C THR A 587 -31.33 30.30 16.09
N ALA A 588 -31.56 31.09 17.15
CA ALA A 588 -32.55 32.18 17.15
C ALA A 588 -32.17 33.30 16.15
N GLU A 589 -30.89 33.66 16.07
CA GLU A 589 -30.36 34.62 15.09
C GLU A 589 -30.56 34.12 13.64
N ARG A 590 -30.26 32.85 13.34
CA ARG A 590 -30.51 32.26 12.04
C ARG A 590 -31.98 32.27 11.66
N ALA A 591 -32.84 31.83 12.53
CA ALA A 591 -34.29 31.82 12.32
C ALA A 591 -34.84 33.24 12.07
N MET A 592 -34.30 34.24 12.79
CA MET A 592 -34.66 35.64 12.58
C MET A 592 -34.16 36.18 11.25
N ASN A 593 -32.93 35.84 10.87
CA ASN A 593 -32.36 36.23 9.57
C ASN A 593 -33.14 35.62 8.39
N ASP A 594 -33.55 34.34 8.51
CA ASP A 594 -34.39 33.69 7.49
C ASP A 594 -35.75 34.38 7.35
N TYR A 595 -36.35 34.79 8.46
CA TYR A 595 -37.57 35.59 8.46
C TYR A 595 -37.36 36.96 7.75
N TYR A 596 -36.32 37.71 8.14
CA TYR A 596 -36.02 39.00 7.49
C TYR A 596 -35.64 38.87 6.00
N MET A 597 -34.94 37.84 5.62
CA MET A 597 -34.64 37.55 4.22
C MET A 597 -35.93 37.30 3.42
N GLN A 598 -36.89 36.59 3.99
CA GLN A 598 -38.19 36.33 3.35
C GLN A 598 -39.03 37.63 3.24
N LEU A 599 -39.02 38.46 4.29
CA LEU A 599 -39.65 39.76 4.25
C LEU A 599 -39.04 40.68 3.18
N GLY A 600 -37.73 40.74 3.09
CA GLY A 600 -37.02 41.51 2.06
C GLY A 600 -37.39 41.09 0.63
N LYS A 601 -37.55 39.77 0.38
CA LYS A 601 -38.07 39.28 -0.91
C LYS A 601 -39.49 39.73 -1.20
N ILE A 602 -40.36 39.74 -0.20
CA ILE A 602 -41.75 40.19 -0.30
C ILE A 602 -41.79 41.70 -0.63
N ASP A 603 -40.98 42.52 0.05
CA ASP A 603 -40.90 43.94 -0.14
C ASP A 603 -40.32 44.32 -1.52
N GLN A 604 -39.31 43.56 -2.02
CA GLN A 604 -38.79 43.73 -3.35
C GLN A 604 -39.84 43.49 -4.44
N ILE A 605 -40.60 42.37 -4.33
CA ILE A 605 -41.69 42.08 -5.27
C ILE A 605 -42.78 43.16 -5.25
N LYS A 606 -43.10 43.72 -4.07
CA LYS A 606 -44.01 44.86 -3.96
C LYS A 606 -43.49 46.13 -4.62
N SER A 607 -42.16 46.41 -4.45
CA SER A 607 -41.55 47.59 -5.05
C SER A 607 -41.49 47.51 -6.59
N ASP A 608 -41.41 46.29 -7.11
CA ASP A 608 -41.43 46.04 -8.56
C ASP A 608 -42.86 46.06 -9.15
N GLY A 609 -43.89 46.41 -8.34
CA GLY A 609 -45.27 46.49 -8.79
C GLY A 609 -45.95 45.13 -9.03
N SER A 610 -45.31 44.06 -8.61
CA SER A 610 -45.81 42.67 -8.78
C SER A 610 -46.66 42.24 -7.57
N THR A 611 -47.62 41.31 -7.80
CA THR A 611 -48.40 40.73 -6.71
C THR A 611 -47.67 39.65 -6.00
N VAL A 612 -47.56 39.72 -4.66
CA VAL A 612 -46.94 38.69 -3.82
C VAL A 612 -47.92 37.51 -3.68
N SER A 613 -47.42 36.30 -3.86
CA SER A 613 -48.25 35.11 -3.74
C SER A 613 -48.63 34.82 -2.27
N GLU A 614 -49.81 34.25 -2.05
CA GLU A 614 -50.30 33.85 -0.71
C GLU A 614 -49.37 32.85 -0.03
N SER A 615 -48.71 32.00 -0.81
CA SER A 615 -47.71 31.02 -0.29
C SER A 615 -46.48 31.70 0.31
N MET A 616 -46.03 32.85 -0.24
CA MET A 616 -44.92 33.61 0.34
C MET A 616 -45.26 34.27 1.66
N TYR A 617 -46.50 34.76 1.81
CA TYR A 617 -46.96 35.27 3.11
C TYR A 617 -47.09 34.17 4.15
N LYS A 618 -47.60 32.98 3.77
CA LYS A 618 -47.66 31.81 4.67
C LYS A 618 -46.28 31.38 5.13
N ALA A 619 -45.30 31.33 4.18
CA ALA A 619 -43.91 31.01 4.53
C ALA A 619 -43.28 32.04 5.47
N ALA A 620 -43.53 33.35 5.28
CA ALA A 620 -43.05 34.38 6.19
C ALA A 620 -43.66 34.25 7.61
N LEU A 621 -44.94 33.95 7.70
CA LEU A 621 -45.61 33.75 8.97
C LEU A 621 -45.07 32.51 9.72
N GLU A 622 -44.77 31.44 9.00
CA GLU A 622 -44.17 30.23 9.59
C GLU A 622 -42.75 30.52 10.09
N LEU A 623 -41.94 31.26 9.33
CA LEU A 623 -40.59 31.67 9.75
C LEU A 623 -40.64 32.60 10.97
N GLU A 624 -41.60 33.54 11.03
CA GLU A 624 -41.84 34.39 12.21
C GLU A 624 -42.13 33.57 13.44
N LYS A 625 -43.03 32.58 13.30
CA LYS A 625 -43.38 31.65 14.39
C LYS A 625 -42.17 30.85 14.88
N ASN A 626 -41.35 30.36 13.95
CA ASN A 626 -40.15 29.61 14.28
C ASN A 626 -39.07 30.50 14.94
N ALA A 627 -38.87 31.72 14.47
CA ALA A 627 -37.97 32.70 15.09
C ALA A 627 -38.42 33.08 16.51
N GLY A 628 -39.72 33.33 16.69
CA GLY A 628 -40.30 33.59 18.01
C GLY A 628 -40.22 32.40 18.97
N ALA A 629 -40.35 31.19 18.46
CA ALA A 629 -40.13 29.96 19.28
C ALA A 629 -38.68 29.81 19.72
N ALA A 630 -37.74 30.02 18.80
CA ALA A 630 -36.30 29.96 19.10
C ALA A 630 -35.86 31.03 20.13
N GLN A 631 -36.38 32.25 20.02
CA GLN A 631 -36.14 33.29 21.04
C GLN A 631 -36.68 32.93 22.39
N ARG A 632 -37.89 32.35 22.47
CA ARG A 632 -38.46 31.87 23.74
C ARG A 632 -37.57 30.80 24.37
N GLN A 633 -37.05 29.87 23.60
CA GLN A 633 -36.14 28.85 24.11
C GLN A 633 -34.87 29.46 24.75
N VAL A 634 -34.27 30.49 24.14
CA VAL A 634 -33.16 31.22 24.74
C VAL A 634 -33.50 31.79 26.10
N ILE A 635 -34.63 32.45 26.20
CA ILE A 635 -35.09 33.07 27.46
C ILE A 635 -35.40 32.03 28.56
N GLU A 636 -36.10 30.96 28.19
CA GLU A 636 -36.42 29.86 29.10
C GLU A 636 -35.13 29.18 29.61
N TYR A 637 -34.16 28.94 28.73
CA TYR A 637 -32.89 28.35 29.12
C TYR A 637 -32.10 29.27 30.06
N GLN A 638 -32.02 30.56 29.78
CA GLN A 638 -31.38 31.55 30.69
C GLN A 638 -32.01 31.53 32.08
N GLN A 639 -33.36 31.48 32.18
CA GLN A 639 -34.07 31.41 33.43
C GLN A 639 -33.80 30.10 34.19
N GLN A 640 -33.68 28.97 33.47
CA GLN A 640 -33.36 27.67 34.07
C GLN A 640 -31.94 27.69 34.67
N VAL A 641 -30.96 28.19 33.92
CA VAL A 641 -29.56 28.31 34.38
C VAL A 641 -29.46 29.22 35.61
N GLN A 642 -30.17 30.35 35.60
CA GLN A 642 -30.21 31.25 36.77
C GLN A 642 -30.75 30.56 38.02
N LYS A 643 -31.88 29.85 37.88
CA LYS A 643 -32.49 29.09 38.99
C LYS A 643 -31.54 28.01 39.54
N LEU A 644 -30.83 27.31 38.62
CA LEU A 644 -29.87 26.27 38.99
C LEU A 644 -28.67 26.87 39.76
N ASN A 645 -28.16 28.00 39.32
CA ASN A 645 -27.07 28.70 40.00
C ASN A 645 -27.46 29.20 41.38
N GLU A 646 -28.67 29.74 41.52
CA GLU A 646 -29.24 30.16 42.82
C GLU A 646 -29.43 28.97 43.78
N PHE A 647 -29.90 27.80 43.23
CA PHE A 647 -30.03 26.57 44.01
C PHE A 647 -28.66 26.06 44.48
N ARG A 648 -27.67 25.99 43.61
CA ARG A 648 -26.29 25.56 43.96
C ARG A 648 -25.64 26.50 44.97
N ALA A 649 -25.79 27.80 44.82
CA ALA A 649 -25.28 28.78 45.78
C ALA A 649 -25.90 28.60 47.16
N ASN A 650 -27.20 28.31 47.22
CA ASN A 650 -27.91 28.05 48.48
C ASN A 650 -27.48 26.72 49.12
N GLU A 651 -27.29 25.65 48.32
CA GLU A 651 -26.76 24.39 48.84
C GLU A 651 -25.31 24.52 49.32
N ALA A 652 -24.45 25.20 48.58
CA ALA A 652 -23.08 25.50 49.02
C ALA A 652 -23.05 26.27 50.34
N ARG A 653 -23.90 27.28 50.49
CA ARG A 653 -24.04 28.02 51.76
C ARG A 653 -24.51 27.12 52.90
N LYS A 654 -25.42 26.18 52.63
CA LYS A 654 -25.93 25.22 53.61
C LYS A 654 -24.86 24.24 54.07
N ILE A 655 -24.12 23.67 53.12
CA ILE A 655 -22.98 22.77 53.39
C ILE A 655 -21.87 23.52 54.17
N PHE A 656 -21.58 24.77 53.81
CA PHE A 656 -20.62 25.59 54.49
C PHE A 656 -21.04 25.91 55.93
N ALA A 657 -22.35 26.23 56.16
CA ALA A 657 -22.90 26.45 57.48
C ALA A 657 -22.89 25.18 58.34
N GLU A 658 -23.18 24.01 57.76
CA GLU A 658 -23.09 22.71 58.43
C GLU A 658 -21.64 22.29 58.76
N ALA A 659 -20.68 22.59 57.87
CA ALA A 659 -19.29 22.21 58.05
C ALA A 659 -18.51 23.12 59.03
N TYR A 660 -18.83 24.40 59.09
CA TYR A 660 -18.07 25.38 59.83
C TYR A 660 -18.86 26.03 61.00
N GLY A 661 -20.07 25.59 61.26
CA GLY A 661 -20.88 26.08 62.39
C GLY A 661 -21.10 27.60 62.33
N THR A 662 -22.35 28.05 62.40
CA THR A 662 -22.65 29.47 62.64
C THR A 662 -22.06 29.91 63.97
N SER A 663 -20.79 30.37 64.00
CA SER A 663 -20.30 31.19 65.08
C SER A 663 -20.87 32.57 64.87
N GLY A 664 -21.75 32.95 65.73
CA GLY A 664 -22.50 34.08 66.06
C GLY A 664 -22.45 35.39 65.34
#